data_b0c2b02efd83796fe890258afd9bec69
#
_entry.id   b0c2b02efd83796fe890258afd9bec69
#
_cell.length_a   1.000
_cell.length_b   1.000
_cell.length_c   1.000
_cell.angle_alpha   90.00
_cell.angle_beta   90.00
_cell.angle_gamma   90.00
#
_symmetry.space_group_name_H-M   'P 1'
#
loop_
_entity.id
_entity.type
_entity.pdbx_description
1 polymer ?
#
loop_
_entity_poly.entity_id
_entity_poly.type
_entity_poly.pdbx_seq_one_letter_code
_entity_poly.pdbx_strand_id
1 'polypeptide(L)'
;MNIKKVVVIGSGTMGSGIAAHLCNANVPVTLLDLKTEISEQARDKIFKSKPPLLLDKSKVNNIKVGNIVDNFSEVSEADWVVEAVVERIDIKHDIYRKIFKTRKHGAIVSSNTSSIPIKILSKNLSEEEKKDFCITHFFNPVRYMGLLEIVKSENNDLDKIEDLKKFCEVELGKGAIICNDTPGFLGNRVGVYAMQIAMTEAFNMKLSVEEADAIFGRPMGIPKTGIFGLYDLIGIDLMADVLKSFIKELPKSDKFHVVAQEIPLVKKLIDTGYTGRKGKGGFYRINKSEDGKVLEALNLETGKYSPSKKIDIKSDKVDLKTLIARQDKYGEYAWTVISKIIKYASSLVPSITKEFNDIDEAMRLGFNWTKGPFEMLEEIGVKFFFNKIDEFKGNEFLENLFKNKNENFYGERQKYTEIETLGKIKKKAISLDGNNSAQIYRFNDYNIVEFTTKANALDYDSMDALKKATDKPLIIINESMQFSAGVNLTYTMNFADKGDFKSIEKFIRYFQETCKTLKYSRFPVISAPSGLTLGGGFEVLVQSNFVASHTNIVIGLVETIVGLIPAGGGCKEMLARWLNTDEAKKDPNFAPLKVFNIIGYGKTATSPIEAVPLKYLMPEDKKIMNRNSLLDVSKEILNKNRDFKAPDELVFKLPGESVREEMYKILDKLYNDKVILDHGMDVARELAFVLSGGDTSVDKTITEDQLFQLELNSFMKLIETKKTQQRIKHTLATGKPLVN
;
A
#
# COMPACT_ATOMS: atom_id res chain seq x y z
N MET A 1 1.71 14.43 25.76
CA MET A 1 0.40 15.08 25.52
C MET A 1 -0.63 14.04 25.11
N ASN A 2 -1.90 14.14 25.56
CA ASN A 2 -2.94 13.19 25.16
C ASN A 2 -3.95 13.90 24.25
N ILE A 3 -3.89 13.66 22.95
CA ILE A 3 -4.80 14.26 21.96
C ILE A 3 -6.11 13.46 21.93
N LYS A 4 -7.19 14.02 22.47
CA LYS A 4 -8.51 13.41 22.56
C LYS A 4 -9.54 14.00 21.60
N LYS A 5 -9.34 15.23 21.12
CA LYS A 5 -10.26 15.93 20.22
C LYS A 5 -9.47 16.81 19.25
N VAL A 6 -9.84 16.74 17.99
CA VAL A 6 -9.21 17.51 16.90
C VAL A 6 -10.26 18.34 16.17
N VAL A 7 -9.91 19.57 15.82
CA VAL A 7 -10.69 20.40 14.90
C VAL A 7 -9.90 20.60 13.61
N VAL A 8 -10.53 20.33 12.49
CA VAL A 8 -9.96 20.56 11.14
C VAL A 8 -10.71 21.74 10.52
N ILE A 9 -9.99 22.78 10.11
CA ILE A 9 -10.54 23.97 9.49
C ILE A 9 -10.16 24.02 8.02
N GLY A 10 -11.16 24.01 7.16
CA GLY A 10 -11.06 23.82 5.71
C GLY A 10 -11.43 22.41 5.30
N SER A 11 -12.51 22.24 4.54
CA SER A 11 -13.06 20.95 4.13
C SER A 11 -12.75 20.59 2.66
N GLY A 12 -11.66 21.14 2.12
CA GLY A 12 -11.11 20.74 0.84
C GLY A 12 -10.60 19.28 0.83
N THR A 13 -9.92 18.88 -0.24
CA THR A 13 -9.40 17.50 -0.39
C THR A 13 -8.57 17.07 0.81
N MET A 14 -7.65 17.92 1.29
CA MET A 14 -6.76 17.58 2.39
C MET A 14 -7.51 17.56 3.73
N GLY A 15 -8.27 18.61 4.07
CA GLY A 15 -9.00 18.64 5.34
C GLY A 15 -10.03 17.52 5.46
N SER A 16 -10.73 17.18 4.37
CA SER A 16 -11.63 16.02 4.31
C SER A 16 -10.87 14.70 4.55
N GLY A 17 -9.70 14.54 3.92
CA GLY A 17 -8.85 13.36 4.11
C GLY A 17 -8.33 13.21 5.53
N ILE A 18 -7.89 14.33 6.15
CA ILE A 18 -7.41 14.38 7.54
C ILE A 18 -8.54 14.04 8.52
N ALA A 19 -9.71 14.66 8.35
CA ALA A 19 -10.88 14.39 9.20
C ALA A 19 -11.32 12.91 9.10
N ALA A 20 -11.35 12.34 7.89
CA ALA A 20 -11.66 10.94 7.68
C ALA A 20 -10.61 10.03 8.37
N HIS A 21 -9.34 10.38 8.30
CA HIS A 21 -8.26 9.58 8.89
C HIS A 21 -8.27 9.62 10.42
N LEU A 22 -8.56 10.77 11.01
CA LEU A 22 -8.81 10.91 12.46
C LEU A 22 -10.02 10.08 12.91
N CYS A 23 -11.11 10.11 12.14
CA CYS A 23 -12.28 9.27 12.39
C CYS A 23 -11.94 7.76 12.31
N ASN A 24 -11.08 7.35 11.39
CA ASN A 24 -10.58 5.97 11.29
C ASN A 24 -9.84 5.53 12.56
N ALA A 25 -9.10 6.44 13.18
CA ALA A 25 -8.40 6.22 14.45
C ALA A 25 -9.33 6.34 15.68
N ASN A 26 -10.64 6.52 15.50
CA ASN A 26 -11.62 6.79 16.56
C ASN A 26 -11.33 8.06 17.36
N VAL A 27 -10.64 9.02 16.77
CA VAL A 27 -10.39 10.33 17.37
C VAL A 27 -11.58 11.24 17.06
N PRO A 28 -12.27 11.80 18.06
CA PRO A 28 -13.33 12.79 17.86
C PRO A 28 -12.85 13.96 17.03
N VAL A 29 -13.52 14.24 15.90
CA VAL A 29 -13.12 15.27 14.94
C VAL A 29 -14.29 16.14 14.55
N THR A 30 -14.06 17.46 14.52
CA THR A 30 -14.98 18.45 13.95
C THR A 30 -14.37 19.08 12.71
N LEU A 31 -15.06 19.02 11.57
CA LEU A 31 -14.65 19.59 10.29
C LEU A 31 -15.44 20.89 10.04
N LEU A 32 -14.71 21.99 10.02
CA LEU A 32 -15.29 23.35 9.81
C LEU A 32 -14.90 23.93 8.46
N ASP A 33 -15.83 24.66 7.86
CA ASP A 33 -15.57 25.46 6.62
C ASP A 33 -16.28 26.80 6.71
N LEU A 34 -16.25 27.58 5.64
CA LEU A 34 -16.92 28.91 5.57
C LEU A 34 -18.44 28.81 5.82
N LYS A 35 -19.06 27.73 5.33
CA LYS A 35 -20.50 27.43 5.49
C LYS A 35 -20.69 25.96 5.87
N THR A 36 -21.73 25.67 6.63
CA THR A 36 -22.07 24.29 7.06
C THR A 36 -22.34 23.40 5.86
N GLU A 37 -23.00 23.89 4.82
CA GLU A 37 -23.30 23.11 3.61
C GLU A 37 -22.04 22.64 2.90
N ILE A 38 -20.92 23.40 2.97
CA ILE A 38 -19.65 23.02 2.35
C ILE A 38 -19.05 21.82 3.11
N SER A 39 -19.03 21.87 4.45
CA SER A 39 -18.53 20.78 5.28
C SER A 39 -19.43 19.54 5.24
N GLU A 40 -20.76 19.69 5.08
CA GLU A 40 -21.68 18.59 4.84
C GLU A 40 -21.42 17.91 3.49
N GLN A 41 -21.29 18.66 2.41
CA GLN A 41 -20.92 18.16 1.09
C GLN A 41 -19.57 17.43 1.12
N ALA A 42 -18.62 17.93 1.92
CA ALA A 42 -17.33 17.26 2.12
C ALA A 42 -17.48 15.92 2.81
N ARG A 43 -18.32 15.83 3.86
CA ARG A 43 -18.65 14.56 4.52
C ARG A 43 -19.30 13.56 3.57
N ASP A 44 -20.20 14.01 2.71
CA ASP A 44 -20.81 13.17 1.67
C ASP A 44 -19.79 12.67 0.65
N LYS A 45 -18.83 13.52 0.26
CA LYS A 45 -17.72 13.12 -0.62
C LYS A 45 -16.81 12.08 0.06
N ILE A 46 -16.53 12.22 1.36
CA ILE A 46 -15.79 11.22 2.14
C ILE A 46 -16.50 9.86 2.05
N PHE A 47 -17.82 9.81 2.27
CA PHE A 47 -18.61 8.59 2.19
C PHE A 47 -18.56 7.91 0.82
N LYS A 48 -18.60 8.71 -0.27
CA LYS A 48 -18.63 8.25 -1.67
C LYS A 48 -17.25 8.03 -2.28
N SER A 49 -16.17 8.34 -1.55
CA SER A 49 -14.81 8.36 -2.09
C SER A 49 -14.37 7.02 -2.68
N LYS A 50 -13.60 7.11 -3.76
CA LYS A 50 -12.91 5.98 -4.41
C LYS A 50 -11.48 6.40 -4.73
N PRO A 51 -10.47 5.75 -4.11
CA PRO A 51 -10.55 4.68 -3.09
C PRO A 51 -11.22 5.19 -1.80
N PRO A 52 -11.77 4.28 -0.94
CA PRO A 52 -12.47 4.66 0.28
C PRO A 52 -11.54 5.37 1.27
N LEU A 53 -11.95 6.56 1.76
CA LEU A 53 -11.22 7.29 2.80
C LEU A 53 -11.50 6.75 4.21
N LEU A 54 -12.71 6.22 4.44
CA LEU A 54 -13.08 5.59 5.71
C LEU A 54 -12.77 4.09 5.71
N LEU A 55 -12.37 3.57 6.86
CA LEU A 55 -12.26 2.13 7.14
C LEU A 55 -13.65 1.49 7.33
N ASP A 56 -14.57 2.28 7.86
CA ASP A 56 -15.95 1.93 8.13
C ASP A 56 -16.85 3.10 7.70
N LYS A 57 -17.57 2.92 6.61
CA LYS A 57 -18.48 3.94 6.09
C LYS A 57 -19.62 4.30 7.04
N SER A 58 -20.02 3.39 7.93
CA SER A 58 -21.08 3.67 8.93
C SER A 58 -20.66 4.77 9.91
N LYS A 59 -19.36 4.99 10.10
CA LYS A 59 -18.81 6.01 11.00
C LYS A 59 -18.75 7.42 10.42
N VAL A 60 -19.20 7.64 9.18
CA VAL A 60 -19.15 8.95 8.54
C VAL A 60 -19.80 10.06 9.38
N ASN A 61 -20.88 9.73 10.09
CA ASN A 61 -21.58 10.67 10.96
C ASN A 61 -20.84 10.98 12.28
N ASN A 62 -19.77 10.27 12.61
CA ASN A 62 -18.89 10.60 13.72
C ASN A 62 -18.00 11.81 13.41
N ILE A 63 -17.90 12.19 12.13
CA ILE A 63 -17.27 13.45 11.71
C ILE A 63 -18.32 14.53 11.93
N LYS A 64 -18.17 15.33 13.01
CA LYS A 64 -18.98 16.53 13.20
C LYS A 64 -18.66 17.53 12.09
N VAL A 65 -19.67 18.22 11.59
CA VAL A 65 -19.51 19.25 10.56
C VAL A 65 -20.12 20.58 11.05
N GLY A 66 -19.60 21.68 10.56
CA GLY A 66 -20.10 23.01 10.91
C GLY A 66 -19.38 24.12 10.14
N ASN A 67 -19.57 25.35 10.57
CA ASN A 67 -18.93 26.50 9.96
C ASN A 67 -18.08 27.30 10.95
N ILE A 68 -17.21 28.16 10.42
CA ILE A 68 -16.26 28.97 11.20
C ILE A 68 -16.91 30.21 11.90
N VAL A 69 -18.23 30.39 11.80
CA VAL A 69 -18.97 31.47 12.48
C VAL A 69 -19.71 30.89 13.68
N ASP A 70 -20.60 29.94 13.47
CA ASP A 70 -21.50 29.42 14.53
C ASP A 70 -20.86 28.34 15.39
N ASN A 71 -19.92 27.55 14.82
CA ASN A 71 -19.32 26.39 15.47
C ASN A 71 -17.85 26.57 15.86
N PHE A 72 -17.34 27.81 15.79
CA PHE A 72 -15.92 28.06 16.09
C PHE A 72 -15.53 27.81 17.55
N SER A 73 -16.51 27.79 18.46
CA SER A 73 -16.32 27.41 19.86
C SER A 73 -15.76 25.98 20.06
N GLU A 74 -15.94 25.07 19.08
CA GLU A 74 -15.34 23.73 19.11
C GLU A 74 -13.81 23.76 19.23
N VAL A 75 -13.17 24.85 18.77
CA VAL A 75 -11.72 25.07 18.88
C VAL A 75 -11.27 25.19 20.34
N SER A 76 -12.11 25.69 21.25
CA SER A 76 -11.77 25.85 22.68
C SER A 76 -11.64 24.51 23.42
N GLU A 77 -12.19 23.44 22.85
CA GLU A 77 -12.13 22.08 23.44
C GLU A 77 -11.08 21.19 22.75
N ALA A 78 -10.51 21.62 21.64
CA ALA A 78 -9.57 20.83 20.84
C ALA A 78 -8.18 20.77 21.52
N ASP A 79 -7.55 19.60 21.47
CA ASP A 79 -6.15 19.38 21.83
C ASP A 79 -5.23 19.73 20.68
N TRP A 80 -5.75 19.58 19.46
CA TRP A 80 -5.05 19.86 18.21
C TRP A 80 -6.00 20.50 17.20
N VAL A 81 -5.57 21.61 16.59
CA VAL A 81 -6.29 22.31 15.52
C VAL A 81 -5.46 22.23 14.25
N VAL A 82 -6.01 21.64 13.21
CA VAL A 82 -5.37 21.52 11.90
C VAL A 82 -6.01 22.52 10.91
N GLU A 83 -5.21 23.43 10.40
CA GLU A 83 -5.64 24.35 9.34
C GLU A 83 -5.31 23.73 7.96
N ALA A 84 -6.32 23.64 7.10
CA ALA A 84 -6.24 23.13 5.74
C ALA A 84 -7.07 24.00 4.76
N VAL A 85 -7.07 25.33 4.97
CA VAL A 85 -7.76 26.29 4.09
C VAL A 85 -6.95 26.58 2.82
N VAL A 86 -7.47 27.41 1.93
CA VAL A 86 -6.79 27.81 0.69
C VAL A 86 -5.41 28.42 0.96
N GLU A 87 -4.46 28.21 0.02
CA GLU A 87 -3.05 28.59 0.16
C GLU A 87 -2.85 30.10 -0.07
N ARG A 88 -3.52 30.88 0.79
CA ARG A 88 -3.47 32.36 0.82
C ARG A 88 -3.08 32.86 2.20
N ILE A 89 -1.98 33.60 2.26
CA ILE A 89 -1.36 34.07 3.51
C ILE A 89 -2.31 34.96 4.33
N ASP A 90 -3.03 35.86 3.67
CA ASP A 90 -4.00 36.76 4.33
C ASP A 90 -5.12 35.96 5.03
N ILE A 91 -5.69 34.98 4.36
CA ILE A 91 -6.75 34.11 4.91
C ILE A 91 -6.20 33.27 6.07
N LYS A 92 -4.99 32.70 5.92
CA LYS A 92 -4.36 31.91 6.97
C LYS A 92 -4.07 32.74 8.23
N HIS A 93 -3.54 33.96 8.07
CA HIS A 93 -3.31 34.85 9.22
C HIS A 93 -4.60 35.23 9.95
N ASP A 94 -5.70 35.46 9.23
CA ASP A 94 -6.99 35.78 9.86
C ASP A 94 -7.53 34.59 10.64
N ILE A 95 -7.40 33.37 10.10
CA ILE A 95 -7.87 32.17 10.80
C ILE A 95 -6.99 31.86 12.03
N TYR A 96 -5.66 32.03 11.96
CA TYR A 96 -4.76 31.83 13.11
C TYR A 96 -5.08 32.81 14.24
N ARG A 97 -5.32 34.06 13.94
CA ARG A 97 -5.74 35.05 14.95
C ARG A 97 -6.99 34.61 15.71
N LYS A 98 -7.99 34.05 15.00
CA LYS A 98 -9.19 33.50 15.61
C LYS A 98 -8.89 32.24 16.42
N ILE A 99 -8.08 31.30 15.89
CA ILE A 99 -7.72 30.06 16.58
C ILE A 99 -7.02 30.37 17.90
N PHE A 100 -5.95 31.18 17.88
CA PHE A 100 -5.14 31.46 19.07
C PHE A 100 -5.91 32.26 20.14
N LYS A 101 -6.90 33.07 19.74
CA LYS A 101 -7.82 33.74 20.65
C LYS A 101 -8.81 32.78 21.34
N THR A 102 -9.17 31.65 20.66
CA THR A 102 -10.27 30.77 21.10
C THR A 102 -9.77 29.46 21.70
N ARG A 103 -8.62 28.95 21.22
CA ARG A 103 -8.10 27.65 21.66
C ARG A 103 -7.87 27.56 23.14
N LYS A 104 -7.92 26.36 23.71
CA LYS A 104 -7.44 26.16 25.09
C LYS A 104 -5.92 26.34 25.15
N HIS A 105 -5.43 26.78 26.31
CA HIS A 105 -4.00 26.95 26.52
C HIS A 105 -3.24 25.63 26.28
N GLY A 106 -2.14 25.70 25.54
CA GLY A 106 -1.30 24.53 25.24
C GLY A 106 -1.79 23.59 24.14
N ALA A 107 -2.95 23.84 23.55
CA ALA A 107 -3.39 23.09 22.35
C ALA A 107 -2.45 23.35 21.17
N ILE A 108 -2.09 22.31 20.44
CA ILE A 108 -1.27 22.44 19.22
C ILE A 108 -2.11 23.03 18.10
N VAL A 109 -1.51 23.93 17.33
CA VAL A 109 -2.08 24.46 16.08
C VAL A 109 -1.12 24.12 14.95
N SER A 110 -1.64 23.51 13.91
CA SER A 110 -0.79 23.20 12.75
C SER A 110 -1.44 23.62 11.44
N SER A 111 -0.59 24.00 10.47
CA SER A 111 -0.99 24.18 9.08
C SER A 111 -0.70 22.93 8.27
N ASN A 112 -1.57 22.61 7.30
CA ASN A 112 -1.29 21.56 6.32
C ASN A 112 -0.74 22.16 4.99
N THR A 113 -0.13 23.33 5.03
CA THR A 113 0.54 23.91 3.85
C THR A 113 1.61 22.97 3.30
N SER A 114 1.81 23.01 1.99
CA SER A 114 2.90 22.26 1.31
C SER A 114 4.12 23.10 0.97
N SER A 115 4.01 24.45 1.10
CA SER A 115 5.03 25.35 0.58
C SER A 115 5.30 26.58 1.43
N ILE A 116 4.31 27.12 2.16
CA ILE A 116 4.49 28.39 2.88
C ILE A 116 5.32 28.14 4.16
N PRO A 117 6.48 28.80 4.31
CA PRO A 117 7.32 28.66 5.49
C PRO A 117 6.65 29.06 6.81
N ILE A 118 6.98 28.39 7.90
CA ILE A 118 6.46 28.73 9.24
C ILE A 118 6.73 30.18 9.61
N LYS A 119 7.92 30.69 9.26
CA LYS A 119 8.30 32.08 9.50
C LYS A 119 7.30 33.08 8.91
N ILE A 120 6.71 32.79 7.75
CA ILE A 120 5.69 33.64 7.12
C ILE A 120 4.35 33.42 7.81
N LEU A 121 3.95 32.17 8.06
CA LEU A 121 2.67 31.83 8.68
C LEU A 121 2.55 32.38 10.11
N SER A 122 3.63 32.30 10.88
CA SER A 122 3.67 32.69 12.30
C SER A 122 4.03 34.17 12.53
N LYS A 123 4.16 34.97 11.46
CA LYS A 123 4.62 36.38 11.56
C LYS A 123 3.84 37.23 12.57
N ASN A 124 2.54 36.98 12.69
CA ASN A 124 1.62 37.76 13.54
C ASN A 124 1.34 37.07 14.90
N LEU A 125 2.00 35.96 15.22
CA LEU A 125 1.88 35.25 16.47
C LEU A 125 2.89 35.77 17.48
N SER A 126 2.49 35.79 18.75
CA SER A 126 3.39 36.08 19.89
C SER A 126 4.42 34.92 20.06
N GLU A 127 5.50 35.17 20.78
CA GLU A 127 6.53 34.14 21.05
C GLU A 127 5.97 32.92 21.80
N GLU A 128 4.97 33.13 22.66
CA GLU A 128 4.29 32.06 23.38
C GLU A 128 3.40 31.22 22.45
N GLU A 129 2.68 31.87 21.52
CA GLU A 129 1.84 31.20 20.53
C GLU A 129 2.69 30.38 19.52
N LYS A 130 3.87 30.86 19.17
CA LYS A 130 4.80 30.15 18.27
C LYS A 130 5.29 28.82 18.85
N LYS A 131 5.35 28.69 20.18
CA LYS A 131 5.73 27.40 20.81
C LYS A 131 4.80 26.27 20.44
N ASP A 132 3.53 26.58 20.20
CA ASP A 132 2.46 25.63 19.92
C ASP A 132 2.10 25.56 18.42
N PHE A 133 2.82 26.27 17.54
CA PHE A 133 2.52 26.34 16.10
C PHE A 133 3.55 25.61 15.27
N CYS A 134 3.11 24.62 14.48
CA CYS A 134 3.97 23.85 13.57
C CYS A 134 3.26 23.63 12.23
N ILE A 135 3.90 22.91 11.30
CA ILE A 135 3.24 22.38 10.09
C ILE A 135 3.10 20.86 10.26
N THR A 136 1.95 20.33 9.89
CA THR A 136 1.71 18.89 9.71
C THR A 136 1.29 18.65 8.27
N HIS A 137 2.29 18.34 7.43
CA HIS A 137 2.09 18.16 6.00
C HIS A 137 1.74 16.70 5.70
N PHE A 138 0.44 16.44 5.52
CA PHE A 138 -0.09 15.15 5.09
C PHE A 138 -0.02 15.01 3.57
N PHE A 139 0.18 13.78 3.11
CA PHE A 139 0.18 13.45 1.68
C PHE A 139 -1.16 12.85 1.24
N ASN A 140 -1.58 13.17 0.02
CA ASN A 140 -2.86 12.71 -0.55
C ASN A 140 -2.69 11.39 -1.34
N PRO A 141 -3.57 10.40 -1.16
CA PRO A 141 -4.71 10.32 -0.23
C PRO A 141 -4.27 10.03 1.21
N VAL A 142 -4.77 10.83 2.18
CA VAL A 142 -4.29 10.80 3.58
C VAL A 142 -4.34 9.40 4.20
N ARG A 143 -5.37 8.61 3.95
CA ARG A 143 -5.48 7.23 4.46
C ARG A 143 -4.33 6.33 4.00
N TYR A 144 -3.91 6.46 2.74
CA TYR A 144 -3.02 5.50 2.08
C TYR A 144 -1.55 5.91 2.09
N MET A 145 -1.30 7.22 2.10
CA MET A 145 0.07 7.74 2.14
C MET A 145 0.61 7.69 3.55
N GLY A 146 1.74 7.01 3.72
CA GLY A 146 2.36 6.79 5.02
C GLY A 146 3.05 8.01 5.60
N LEU A 147 3.60 8.90 4.77
CA LEU A 147 4.40 10.05 5.20
C LEU A 147 3.54 11.13 5.86
N LEU A 148 4.04 11.64 6.99
CA LEU A 148 3.63 12.87 7.61
C LEU A 148 4.89 13.67 7.97
N GLU A 149 5.05 14.86 7.40
CA GLU A 149 6.12 15.76 7.80
C GLU A 149 5.63 16.69 8.93
N ILE A 150 6.36 16.72 10.02
CA ILE A 150 6.17 17.68 11.11
C ILE A 150 7.29 18.72 10.98
N VAL A 151 6.94 19.87 10.39
CA VAL A 151 7.89 20.95 10.20
C VAL A 151 7.89 21.85 11.42
N LYS A 152 9.05 22.00 12.03
CA LYS A 152 9.23 22.79 13.24
C LYS A 152 10.02 24.07 13.00
N SER A 153 9.78 25.06 13.82
CA SER A 153 10.61 26.26 13.97
C SER A 153 11.54 26.17 15.19
N GLU A 154 12.44 27.12 15.31
CA GLU A 154 13.31 27.25 16.49
C GLU A 154 12.53 27.61 17.78
N ASN A 155 11.34 28.17 17.65
CA ASN A 155 10.50 28.60 18.76
C ASN A 155 9.65 27.48 19.36
N ASN A 156 9.52 26.33 18.67
CA ASN A 156 8.64 25.26 19.11
C ASN A 156 9.06 24.62 20.45
N ASP A 157 8.07 24.27 21.25
CA ASP A 157 8.22 23.35 22.37
C ASP A 157 8.50 21.95 21.82
N LEU A 158 9.75 21.47 21.97
CA LEU A 158 10.20 20.20 21.40
C LEU A 158 9.49 19.00 22.00
N ASP A 159 9.12 19.04 23.28
CA ASP A 159 8.41 17.94 23.95
C ASP A 159 6.99 17.79 23.34
N LYS A 160 6.34 18.90 23.02
CA LYS A 160 5.04 18.87 22.33
C LYS A 160 5.14 18.36 20.90
N ILE A 161 6.21 18.70 20.21
CA ILE A 161 6.45 18.19 18.84
C ILE A 161 6.69 16.68 18.87
N GLU A 162 7.46 16.17 19.82
CA GLU A 162 7.68 14.72 19.99
C GLU A 162 6.39 14.00 20.41
N ASP A 163 5.58 14.57 21.29
CA ASP A 163 4.28 14.03 21.67
C ASP A 163 3.32 13.96 20.46
N LEU A 164 3.29 15.03 19.64
CA LEU A 164 2.51 15.04 18.39
C LEU A 164 3.00 13.96 17.43
N LYS A 165 4.31 13.84 17.26
CA LYS A 165 4.93 12.78 16.45
C LYS A 165 4.47 11.40 16.92
N LYS A 166 4.62 11.12 18.21
CA LYS A 166 4.21 9.84 18.80
C LYS A 166 2.73 9.54 18.59
N PHE A 167 1.86 10.53 18.77
CA PHE A 167 0.43 10.39 18.49
C PHE A 167 0.19 10.04 17.02
N CYS A 168 0.84 10.73 16.09
CA CYS A 168 0.70 10.47 14.65
C CYS A 168 1.24 9.08 14.25
N GLU A 169 2.30 8.61 14.89
CA GLU A 169 2.86 7.28 14.63
C GLU A 169 1.99 6.16 15.22
N VAL A 170 1.56 6.30 16.46
CA VAL A 170 0.85 5.23 17.17
C VAL A 170 -0.63 5.19 16.79
N GLU A 171 -1.32 6.33 16.90
CA GLU A 171 -2.78 6.37 16.72
C GLU A 171 -3.17 6.51 15.25
N LEU A 172 -2.43 7.33 14.46
CA LEU A 172 -2.74 7.55 13.06
C LEU A 172 -1.99 6.60 12.11
N GLY A 173 -1.01 5.84 12.62
CA GLY A 173 -0.24 4.90 11.80
C GLY A 173 0.61 5.57 10.72
N LYS A 174 1.03 6.82 10.94
CA LYS A 174 1.91 7.56 10.03
C LYS A 174 3.38 7.29 10.35
N GLY A 175 4.23 7.40 9.34
CA GLY A 175 5.66 7.61 9.55
C GLY A 175 5.87 9.12 9.68
N ALA A 176 5.96 9.60 10.91
CA ALA A 176 6.08 11.03 11.18
C ALA A 176 7.55 11.44 11.24
N ILE A 177 7.95 12.36 10.36
CA ILE A 177 9.32 12.85 10.24
C ILE A 177 9.36 14.30 10.67
N ILE A 178 10.23 14.63 11.64
CA ILE A 178 10.47 16.01 12.04
C ILE A 178 11.53 16.61 11.14
N CYS A 179 11.20 17.71 10.47
CA CYS A 179 12.13 18.43 9.62
C CYS A 179 12.13 19.94 9.89
N ASN A 180 13.18 20.62 9.40
CA ASN A 180 13.32 22.06 9.53
C ASN A 180 12.45 22.81 8.50
N ASP A 181 12.13 24.07 8.80
CA ASP A 181 11.36 24.96 7.93
C ASP A 181 12.19 25.38 6.70
N THR A 182 12.10 24.59 5.64
CA THR A 182 12.75 24.88 4.35
C THR A 182 11.73 24.74 3.21
N PRO A 183 11.86 25.51 2.11
CA PRO A 183 10.91 25.45 1.00
C PRO A 183 10.76 24.02 0.45
N GLY A 184 9.54 23.54 0.35
CA GLY A 184 9.20 22.20 -0.14
C GLY A 184 9.45 21.08 0.86
N PHE A 185 9.83 21.41 2.09
CA PHE A 185 10.14 20.50 3.19
C PHE A 185 11.11 19.37 2.78
N LEU A 186 10.87 18.14 3.20
CA LEU A 186 11.78 17.02 2.95
C LEU A 186 11.36 16.19 1.73
N GLY A 187 10.16 15.64 1.75
CA GLY A 187 9.67 14.71 0.76
C GLY A 187 9.53 15.33 -0.62
N ASN A 188 8.83 16.45 -0.71
CA ASN A 188 8.67 17.15 -1.98
C ASN A 188 10.01 17.66 -2.52
N ARG A 189 10.92 18.08 -1.65
CA ARG A 189 12.23 18.58 -2.04
C ARG A 189 13.04 17.55 -2.81
N VAL A 190 13.17 16.35 -2.26
CA VAL A 190 13.92 15.24 -2.87
C VAL A 190 13.12 14.57 -3.99
N GLY A 191 11.83 14.34 -3.77
CA GLY A 191 10.97 13.65 -4.74
C GLY A 191 10.80 14.43 -6.04
N VAL A 192 10.53 15.74 -5.96
CA VAL A 192 10.38 16.59 -7.15
C VAL A 192 11.73 16.76 -7.87
N TYR A 193 12.84 16.89 -7.14
CA TYR A 193 14.18 16.87 -7.74
C TYR A 193 14.43 15.59 -8.52
N ALA A 194 14.14 14.44 -7.92
CA ALA A 194 14.32 13.14 -8.57
C ALA A 194 13.47 12.99 -9.84
N MET A 195 12.24 13.47 -9.79
CA MET A 195 11.35 13.47 -10.95
C MET A 195 11.88 14.39 -12.06
N GLN A 196 12.31 15.59 -11.72
CA GLN A 196 12.77 16.55 -12.69
C GLN A 196 14.07 16.12 -13.35
N ILE A 197 15.04 15.61 -12.58
CA ILE A 197 16.31 15.14 -13.16
C ILE A 197 16.12 13.92 -14.06
N ALA A 198 15.23 12.97 -13.68
CA ALA A 198 14.94 11.82 -14.50
C ALA A 198 14.29 12.22 -15.85
N MET A 199 13.36 13.18 -15.83
CA MET A 199 12.75 13.69 -17.06
C MET A 199 13.77 14.43 -17.92
N THR A 200 14.54 15.36 -17.35
CA THR A 200 15.54 16.16 -18.07
C THR A 200 16.57 15.28 -18.74
N GLU A 201 17.10 14.28 -18.02
CA GLU A 201 18.10 13.38 -18.61
C GLU A 201 17.52 12.44 -19.69
N ALA A 202 16.24 12.08 -19.58
CA ALA A 202 15.58 11.35 -20.66
C ALA A 202 15.53 12.16 -21.96
N PHE A 203 15.25 13.48 -21.89
CA PHE A 203 15.33 14.37 -23.05
C PHE A 203 16.76 14.51 -23.56
N ASN A 204 17.75 14.74 -22.68
CA ASN A 204 19.14 14.93 -23.03
C ASN A 204 19.73 13.70 -23.76
N MET A 205 19.40 12.51 -23.28
CA MET A 205 19.90 11.23 -23.84
C MET A 205 19.00 10.65 -24.94
N LYS A 206 17.96 11.41 -25.36
CA LYS A 206 17.00 11.00 -26.41
C LYS A 206 16.38 9.64 -26.18
N LEU A 207 16.04 9.34 -24.92
CA LEU A 207 15.28 8.14 -24.58
C LEU A 207 13.82 8.32 -24.98
N SER A 208 13.15 7.22 -25.34
CA SER A 208 11.69 7.25 -25.43
C SER A 208 11.04 7.33 -24.04
N VAL A 209 9.78 7.72 -24.00
CA VAL A 209 8.97 7.74 -22.76
C VAL A 209 8.99 6.36 -22.09
N GLU A 210 8.83 5.31 -22.88
CA GLU A 210 8.79 3.94 -22.38
C GLU A 210 10.15 3.44 -21.89
N GLU A 211 11.26 3.83 -22.56
CA GLU A 211 12.61 3.48 -22.11
C GLU A 211 12.93 4.12 -20.77
N ALA A 212 12.66 5.41 -20.63
CA ALA A 212 12.91 6.13 -19.39
C ALA A 212 12.05 5.57 -18.23
N ASP A 213 10.76 5.29 -18.45
CA ASP A 213 9.87 4.71 -17.45
C ASP A 213 10.28 3.28 -17.06
N ALA A 214 10.79 2.50 -18.01
CA ALA A 214 11.27 1.16 -17.72
C ALA A 214 12.50 1.15 -16.81
N ILE A 215 13.40 2.14 -16.97
CA ILE A 215 14.62 2.26 -16.17
C ILE A 215 14.35 2.97 -14.85
N PHE A 216 13.73 4.17 -14.87
CA PHE A 216 13.30 4.91 -13.69
C PHE A 216 12.05 4.27 -13.09
N GLY A 217 12.19 3.04 -12.63
CA GLY A 217 11.14 2.21 -12.12
C GLY A 217 11.71 1.12 -11.20
N ARG A 218 11.15 -0.08 -11.27
CA ARG A 218 11.55 -1.19 -10.41
C ARG A 218 13.05 -1.49 -10.36
N PRO A 219 13.82 -1.40 -11.47
CA PRO A 219 15.26 -1.66 -11.42
C PRO A 219 16.02 -0.69 -10.53
N MET A 220 15.51 0.53 -10.38
CA MET A 220 16.06 1.56 -9.50
C MET A 220 15.38 1.60 -8.12
N GLY A 221 14.58 0.60 -7.76
CA GLY A 221 13.84 0.61 -6.49
C GLY A 221 12.69 1.63 -6.44
N ILE A 222 12.20 2.08 -7.60
CA ILE A 222 11.14 3.08 -7.75
C ILE A 222 9.87 2.37 -8.29
N PRO A 223 8.66 2.89 -8.03
CA PRO A 223 7.44 2.29 -8.55
C PRO A 223 7.43 2.13 -10.08
N LYS A 224 6.81 1.05 -10.56
CA LYS A 224 6.72 0.73 -12.00
C LYS A 224 6.03 1.79 -12.86
N THR A 225 5.44 2.80 -12.25
CA THR A 225 4.78 3.91 -12.96
C THR A 225 5.77 4.66 -13.85
N GLY A 226 7.06 4.64 -13.47
CA GLY A 226 8.10 5.40 -14.14
C GLY A 226 7.96 6.89 -13.92
N ILE A 227 8.74 7.68 -14.64
CA ILE A 227 8.73 9.14 -14.50
C ILE A 227 7.60 9.80 -15.30
N PHE A 228 7.42 9.44 -16.56
CA PHE A 228 6.42 10.06 -17.41
C PHE A 228 4.99 9.62 -17.04
N GLY A 229 4.83 8.34 -16.70
CA GLY A 229 3.58 7.82 -16.15
C GLY A 229 3.19 8.46 -14.81
N LEU A 230 4.19 8.90 -14.01
CA LEU A 230 3.96 9.60 -12.73
C LEU A 230 3.54 11.06 -12.97
N TYR A 231 4.15 11.78 -13.92
CA TYR A 231 3.70 13.10 -14.33
C TYR A 231 2.24 13.07 -14.82
N ASP A 232 1.89 12.06 -15.63
CA ASP A 232 0.51 11.89 -16.11
C ASP A 232 -0.48 11.59 -14.97
N LEU A 233 -0.03 10.90 -13.93
CA LEU A 233 -0.85 10.57 -12.77
C LEU A 233 -1.11 11.79 -11.87
N ILE A 234 -0.07 12.58 -11.60
CA ILE A 234 -0.14 13.76 -10.72
C ILE A 234 -0.88 14.89 -11.45
N GLY A 235 -0.54 15.12 -12.68
CA GLY A 235 -0.93 16.23 -13.54
C GLY A 235 0.29 17.06 -13.93
N ILE A 236 0.51 17.18 -15.23
CA ILE A 236 1.67 17.88 -15.80
C ILE A 236 1.63 19.38 -15.47
N ASP A 237 0.44 19.97 -15.48
CA ASP A 237 0.15 21.34 -15.09
C ASP A 237 0.46 21.61 -13.60
N LEU A 238 0.00 20.72 -12.72
CA LEU A 238 0.27 20.83 -11.29
C LEU A 238 1.78 20.74 -11.01
N MET A 239 2.48 19.83 -11.67
CA MET A 239 3.93 19.72 -11.52
C MET A 239 4.68 20.97 -12.01
N ALA A 240 4.21 21.59 -13.11
CA ALA A 240 4.78 22.84 -13.59
C ALA A 240 4.60 23.97 -12.57
N ASP A 241 3.48 24.03 -11.87
CA ASP A 241 3.24 25.02 -10.82
C ASP A 241 4.10 24.80 -9.59
N VAL A 242 4.29 23.53 -9.18
CA VAL A 242 5.23 23.16 -8.11
C VAL A 242 6.66 23.58 -8.45
N LEU A 243 7.11 23.33 -9.68
CA LEU A 243 8.45 23.75 -10.15
C LEU A 243 8.62 25.27 -10.11
N LYS A 244 7.62 26.03 -10.56
CA LYS A 244 7.63 27.50 -10.49
C LYS A 244 7.73 28.02 -9.06
N SER A 245 6.99 27.39 -8.13
CA SER A 245 7.06 27.73 -6.70
C SER A 245 8.47 27.49 -6.16
N PHE A 246 9.07 26.33 -6.43
CA PHE A 246 10.42 26.00 -5.98
C PHE A 246 11.48 26.96 -6.56
N ILE A 247 11.39 27.28 -7.86
CA ILE A 247 12.30 28.25 -8.49
C ILE A 247 12.24 29.62 -7.80
N LYS A 248 11.02 30.03 -7.38
CA LYS A 248 10.82 31.31 -6.70
C LYS A 248 11.29 31.32 -5.25
N GLU A 249 11.11 30.23 -4.53
CA GLU A 249 11.29 30.18 -3.07
C GLU A 249 12.65 29.67 -2.64
N LEU A 250 13.30 28.82 -3.47
CA LEU A 250 14.61 28.27 -3.14
C LEU A 250 15.73 29.30 -3.28
N PRO A 251 16.76 29.25 -2.40
CA PRO A 251 17.96 30.07 -2.54
C PRO A 251 18.58 29.91 -3.93
N LYS A 252 19.08 30.97 -4.52
CA LYS A 252 19.73 30.93 -5.85
C LYS A 252 20.91 29.96 -5.95
N SER A 253 21.53 29.66 -4.82
CA SER A 253 22.62 28.68 -4.71
C SER A 253 22.15 27.24 -4.70
N ASP A 254 20.84 26.99 -4.57
CA ASP A 254 20.31 25.64 -4.53
C ASP A 254 20.46 24.96 -5.89
N LYS A 255 20.99 23.73 -5.85
CA LYS A 255 21.22 22.92 -7.05
C LYS A 255 19.93 22.49 -7.78
N PHE A 256 18.76 22.69 -7.16
CA PHE A 256 17.47 22.50 -7.81
C PHE A 256 17.31 23.38 -9.04
N HIS A 257 17.83 24.60 -9.03
CA HIS A 257 17.77 25.52 -10.17
C HIS A 257 18.44 24.98 -11.45
N VAL A 258 19.43 24.10 -11.30
CA VAL A 258 20.11 23.47 -12.45
C VAL A 258 19.20 22.52 -13.21
N VAL A 259 18.28 21.86 -12.51
CA VAL A 259 17.39 20.85 -13.09
C VAL A 259 15.99 21.38 -13.39
N ALA A 260 15.59 22.48 -12.77
CA ALA A 260 14.26 23.09 -12.92
C ALA A 260 14.18 23.96 -14.19
N GLN A 261 14.49 23.38 -15.34
CA GLN A 261 14.41 24.06 -16.63
C GLN A 261 13.03 23.88 -17.27
N GLU A 262 12.51 24.92 -17.92
CA GLU A 262 11.30 24.84 -18.69
C GLU A 262 11.53 24.01 -19.98
N ILE A 263 10.79 22.93 -20.14
CA ILE A 263 10.87 22.07 -21.32
C ILE A 263 9.76 22.49 -22.30
N PRO A 264 10.08 23.01 -23.51
CA PRO A 264 9.09 23.55 -24.45
C PRO A 264 7.96 22.56 -24.79
N LEU A 265 8.28 21.26 -24.90
CA LEU A 265 7.28 20.23 -25.19
C LEU A 265 6.28 20.09 -24.04
N VAL A 266 6.74 20.16 -22.77
CA VAL A 266 5.89 20.11 -21.58
C VAL A 266 4.93 21.30 -21.55
N LYS A 267 5.42 22.49 -21.84
CA LYS A 267 4.58 23.70 -21.96
C LYS A 267 3.52 23.53 -23.04
N LYS A 268 3.91 23.06 -24.24
CA LYS A 268 2.97 22.78 -25.33
C LYS A 268 1.89 21.76 -24.93
N LEU A 269 2.21 20.71 -24.18
CA LEU A 269 1.22 19.76 -23.68
C LEU A 269 0.18 20.46 -22.80
N ILE A 270 0.63 21.28 -21.85
CA ILE A 270 -0.24 22.04 -20.95
C ILE A 270 -1.16 22.98 -21.75
N ASP A 271 -0.59 23.80 -22.65
CA ASP A 271 -1.31 24.79 -23.45
C ASP A 271 -2.37 24.14 -24.35
N THR A 272 -2.17 22.89 -24.76
CA THR A 272 -3.11 22.13 -25.62
C THR A 272 -4.08 21.21 -24.85
N GLY A 273 -4.02 21.22 -23.51
CA GLY A 273 -4.90 20.46 -22.61
C GLY A 273 -4.51 19.00 -22.43
N TYR A 274 -3.27 18.64 -22.75
CA TYR A 274 -2.69 17.33 -22.46
C TYR A 274 -1.99 17.36 -21.10
N THR A 275 -2.78 17.43 -20.04
CA THR A 275 -2.31 17.63 -18.67
C THR A 275 -2.19 16.31 -17.88
N GLY A 276 -2.22 15.17 -18.53
CA GLY A 276 -2.15 13.84 -17.93
C GLY A 276 -3.50 13.13 -17.91
N ARG A 277 -3.67 12.19 -16.97
CA ARG A 277 -4.87 11.31 -16.89
C ARG A 277 -6.19 12.05 -16.67
N LYS A 278 -6.14 13.26 -16.12
CA LYS A 278 -7.30 14.12 -15.89
C LYS A 278 -7.69 14.95 -17.11
N GLY A 279 -6.76 15.10 -18.06
CA GLY A 279 -6.95 15.86 -19.31
C GLY A 279 -7.21 14.94 -20.51
N LYS A 280 -6.82 15.41 -21.70
CA LYS A 280 -6.94 14.68 -22.97
C LYS A 280 -5.93 13.49 -23.09
N GLY A 281 -5.03 13.36 -22.15
CA GLY A 281 -3.85 12.52 -22.09
C GLY A 281 -2.65 13.34 -21.62
N GLY A 282 -1.46 12.80 -21.70
CA GLY A 282 -0.20 13.45 -21.34
C GLY A 282 0.95 12.85 -22.13
N PHE A 283 1.99 12.37 -21.48
CA PHE A 283 3.05 11.58 -22.12
C PHE A 283 2.52 10.25 -22.68
N TYR A 284 1.47 9.74 -22.02
CA TYR A 284 0.67 8.63 -22.53
C TYR A 284 -0.77 9.10 -22.76
N ARG A 285 -1.42 8.50 -23.76
CA ARG A 285 -2.86 8.67 -23.98
C ARG A 285 -3.51 7.39 -24.42
N ILE A 286 -4.82 7.26 -24.22
CA ILE A 286 -5.62 6.17 -24.74
C ILE A 286 -6.33 6.66 -25.98
N ASN A 287 -5.93 6.17 -27.16
CA ASN A 287 -6.64 6.39 -28.40
C ASN A 287 -7.76 5.36 -28.54
N LYS A 288 -8.99 5.83 -28.82
CA LYS A 288 -10.16 4.99 -29.06
C LYS A 288 -10.40 4.96 -30.57
N SER A 289 -10.11 3.83 -31.20
CA SER A 289 -10.44 3.54 -32.60
C SER A 289 -11.59 2.53 -32.68
N GLU A 290 -12.11 2.32 -33.89
CA GLU A 290 -13.13 1.29 -34.14
C GLU A 290 -12.64 -0.12 -33.78
N ASP A 291 -11.33 -0.35 -33.88
CA ASP A 291 -10.66 -1.62 -33.54
C ASP A 291 -10.33 -1.76 -32.02
N GLY A 292 -10.68 -0.76 -31.18
CA GLY A 292 -10.49 -0.84 -29.74
C GLY A 292 -9.71 0.32 -29.12
N LYS A 293 -9.20 0.09 -27.91
CA LYS A 293 -8.41 1.07 -27.14
C LYS A 293 -6.92 0.77 -27.31
N VAL A 294 -6.18 1.71 -27.88
CA VAL A 294 -4.72 1.62 -28.02
C VAL A 294 -4.06 2.60 -27.07
N LEU A 295 -3.12 2.13 -26.26
CA LEU A 295 -2.24 3.00 -25.47
C LEU A 295 -1.17 3.55 -26.42
N GLU A 296 -1.06 4.86 -26.48
CA GLU A 296 -0.03 5.56 -27.26
C GLU A 296 0.92 6.30 -26.33
N ALA A 297 2.19 6.38 -26.74
CA ALA A 297 3.22 7.17 -26.08
C ALA A 297 3.67 8.33 -26.95
N LEU A 298 4.05 9.43 -26.32
CA LEU A 298 4.54 10.64 -26.96
C LEU A 298 6.02 10.44 -27.34
N ASN A 299 6.37 10.74 -28.57
CA ASN A 299 7.76 10.88 -28.97
C ASN A 299 8.31 12.22 -28.51
N LEU A 300 9.34 12.20 -27.67
CA LEU A 300 9.89 13.40 -27.00
C LEU A 300 10.58 14.39 -27.96
N GLU A 301 11.03 13.94 -29.14
CA GLU A 301 11.66 14.79 -30.14
C GLU A 301 10.63 15.45 -31.07
N THR A 302 9.67 14.64 -31.54
CA THR A 302 8.71 15.08 -32.56
C THR A 302 7.39 15.60 -32.01
N GLY A 303 7.05 15.27 -30.77
CA GLY A 303 5.76 15.58 -30.15
C GLY A 303 4.58 14.81 -30.78
N LYS A 304 4.83 13.72 -31.52
CA LYS A 304 3.80 12.88 -32.12
C LYS A 304 3.54 11.62 -31.27
N TYR A 305 2.31 11.17 -31.26
CA TYR A 305 1.94 9.91 -30.59
C TYR A 305 2.07 8.72 -31.52
N SER A 306 2.49 7.60 -30.96
CA SER A 306 2.54 6.30 -31.63
C SER A 306 2.15 5.20 -30.63
N PRO A 307 1.73 4.01 -31.11
CA PRO A 307 1.43 2.89 -30.21
C PRO A 307 2.59 2.61 -29.25
N SER A 308 2.28 2.56 -27.95
CA SER A 308 3.28 2.37 -26.90
C SER A 308 3.90 0.97 -26.98
N LYS A 309 5.22 0.91 -26.82
CA LYS A 309 6.02 -0.31 -26.92
C LYS A 309 6.41 -0.80 -25.53
N LYS A 310 6.36 -2.11 -25.32
CA LYS A 310 6.92 -2.69 -24.11
C LYS A 310 8.44 -2.78 -24.26
N ILE A 311 9.17 -2.13 -23.37
CA ILE A 311 10.63 -2.20 -23.32
C ILE A 311 11.02 -3.33 -22.35
N ASP A 312 11.75 -4.31 -22.87
CA ASP A 312 12.31 -5.40 -22.08
C ASP A 312 13.77 -5.09 -21.75
N ILE A 313 13.97 -4.55 -20.55
CA ILE A 313 15.31 -4.32 -19.98
C ILE A 313 15.77 -5.49 -19.11
N LYS A 314 15.05 -6.62 -19.14
CA LYS A 314 15.20 -7.77 -18.21
C LYS A 314 15.08 -7.33 -16.74
N SER A 315 14.25 -6.33 -16.49
CA SER A 315 14.13 -5.56 -15.26
C SER A 315 13.76 -6.37 -14.00
N ASP A 316 13.07 -7.49 -14.18
CA ASP A 316 12.59 -8.31 -13.06
C ASP A 316 13.73 -9.10 -12.36
N LYS A 317 14.96 -9.03 -12.88
CA LYS A 317 16.14 -9.75 -12.38
C LYS A 317 17.41 -8.88 -12.25
N VAL A 318 17.34 -7.60 -12.60
CA VAL A 318 18.49 -6.70 -12.61
C VAL A 318 18.45 -5.87 -11.32
N ASP A 319 19.45 -6.08 -10.45
CA ASP A 319 19.67 -5.20 -9.31
C ASP A 319 20.29 -3.86 -9.76
N LEU A 320 20.28 -2.89 -8.87
CA LEU A 320 20.76 -1.55 -9.16
C LEU A 320 22.24 -1.53 -9.58
N LYS A 321 23.08 -2.34 -8.95
CA LYS A 321 24.50 -2.49 -9.28
C LYS A 321 24.71 -2.95 -10.72
N THR A 322 23.99 -3.98 -11.11
CA THR A 322 24.04 -4.55 -12.47
C THR A 322 23.51 -3.54 -13.50
N LEU A 323 22.45 -2.79 -13.16
CA LEU A 323 21.90 -1.77 -14.05
C LEU A 323 22.92 -0.67 -14.36
N ILE A 324 23.52 -0.06 -13.33
CA ILE A 324 24.48 1.05 -13.48
C ILE A 324 25.85 0.62 -14.04
N ALA A 325 26.15 -0.68 -14.04
CA ALA A 325 27.36 -1.24 -14.65
C ALA A 325 27.23 -1.49 -16.16
N ARG A 326 26.04 -1.39 -16.74
CA ARG A 326 25.81 -1.53 -18.19
C ARG A 326 26.58 -0.46 -18.95
N GLN A 327 27.14 -0.85 -20.11
CA GLN A 327 27.89 0.02 -21.01
C GLN A 327 27.02 0.57 -22.16
N ASP A 328 25.72 0.67 -21.94
CA ASP A 328 24.75 1.21 -22.91
C ASP A 328 24.04 2.46 -22.37
N LYS A 329 23.25 3.11 -23.22
CA LYS A 329 22.47 4.30 -22.84
C LYS A 329 21.59 4.11 -21.60
N TYR A 330 21.18 2.88 -21.30
CA TYR A 330 20.33 2.56 -20.14
C TYR A 330 21.12 2.60 -18.83
N GLY A 331 22.33 2.03 -18.83
CA GLY A 331 23.23 2.12 -17.69
C GLY A 331 23.72 3.55 -17.44
N GLU A 332 24.02 4.28 -18.51
CA GLU A 332 24.40 5.69 -18.43
C GLU A 332 23.29 6.57 -17.85
N TYR A 333 22.06 6.41 -18.33
CA TYR A 333 20.89 7.12 -17.79
C TYR A 333 20.67 6.79 -16.31
N ALA A 334 20.64 5.50 -15.95
CA ALA A 334 20.46 5.08 -14.57
C ALA A 334 21.52 5.66 -13.63
N TRP A 335 22.80 5.61 -14.03
CA TRP A 335 23.91 6.19 -13.26
C TRP A 335 23.78 7.70 -13.10
N THR A 336 23.54 8.41 -14.21
CA THR A 336 23.44 9.86 -14.21
C THR A 336 22.31 10.35 -13.31
N VAL A 337 21.14 9.72 -13.38
CA VAL A 337 19.97 10.08 -12.57
C VAL A 337 20.25 9.78 -11.09
N ILE A 338 20.70 8.56 -10.78
CA ILE A 338 20.83 8.14 -9.37
C ILE A 338 21.98 8.89 -8.66
N SER A 339 23.10 9.10 -9.34
CA SER A 339 24.22 9.84 -8.74
C SER A 339 23.86 11.29 -8.44
N LYS A 340 23.07 11.94 -9.30
CA LYS A 340 22.58 13.31 -9.07
C LYS A 340 21.54 13.34 -7.94
N ILE A 341 20.64 12.35 -7.83
CA ILE A 341 19.70 12.24 -6.70
C ILE A 341 20.46 12.09 -5.37
N ILE A 342 21.44 11.20 -5.30
CA ILE A 342 22.25 11.00 -4.10
C ILE A 342 23.01 12.28 -3.73
N LYS A 343 23.65 12.93 -4.69
CA LYS A 343 24.37 14.20 -4.48
C LYS A 343 23.43 15.29 -3.96
N TYR A 344 22.23 15.39 -4.50
CA TYR A 344 21.25 16.38 -4.04
C TYR A 344 20.74 16.06 -2.64
N ALA A 345 20.28 14.83 -2.40
CA ALA A 345 19.83 14.39 -1.09
C ALA A 345 20.89 14.60 0.01
N SER A 346 22.14 14.28 -0.30
CA SER A 346 23.28 14.49 0.61
C SER A 346 23.50 15.97 0.94
N SER A 347 23.27 16.87 -0.02
CA SER A 347 23.43 18.33 0.21
C SER A 347 22.37 18.93 1.12
N LEU A 348 21.30 18.21 1.39
CA LEU A 348 20.21 18.63 2.29
C LEU A 348 20.47 18.24 3.75
N VAL A 349 21.47 17.44 4.03
CA VAL A 349 21.92 17.07 5.38
C VAL A 349 23.06 18.01 5.78
N PRO A 350 23.00 18.70 6.94
CA PRO A 350 21.98 18.67 7.98
C PRO A 350 20.89 19.75 7.86
N SER A 351 20.82 20.48 6.76
CA SER A 351 19.99 21.69 6.64
C SER A 351 18.47 21.43 6.79
N ILE A 352 17.94 20.36 6.18
CA ILE A 352 16.53 19.98 6.28
C ILE A 352 16.29 19.03 7.43
N THR A 353 17.15 18.03 7.57
CA THR A 353 17.16 17.07 8.68
C THR A 353 18.58 16.75 9.06
N LYS A 354 18.84 16.46 10.35
CA LYS A 354 20.15 16.00 10.84
C LYS A 354 20.40 14.55 10.48
N GLU A 355 19.34 13.78 10.25
CA GLU A 355 19.40 12.35 10.07
C GLU A 355 19.13 11.99 8.60
N PHE A 356 20.14 11.48 7.91
CA PHE A 356 20.03 11.14 6.49
C PHE A 356 18.98 10.06 6.20
N ASN A 357 18.75 9.14 7.12
CA ASN A 357 17.72 8.10 7.00
C ASN A 357 16.29 8.64 7.00
N ASP A 358 16.04 9.85 7.51
CA ASP A 358 14.74 10.52 7.37
C ASP A 358 14.40 10.78 5.90
N ILE A 359 15.42 11.07 5.08
CA ILE A 359 15.24 11.27 3.63
C ILE A 359 14.82 9.96 2.96
N ASP A 360 15.45 8.85 3.32
CA ASP A 360 15.10 7.54 2.79
C ASP A 360 13.68 7.14 3.20
N GLU A 361 13.33 7.38 4.45
CA GLU A 361 11.98 7.10 4.96
C GLU A 361 10.93 7.98 4.28
N ALA A 362 11.23 9.26 4.04
CA ALA A 362 10.34 10.15 3.30
C ALA A 362 10.09 9.66 1.87
N MET A 363 11.11 9.13 1.18
CA MET A 363 10.94 8.56 -0.15
C MET A 363 10.11 7.27 -0.13
N ARG A 364 10.34 6.40 0.85
CA ARG A 364 9.54 5.17 1.01
C ARG A 364 8.08 5.47 1.30
N LEU A 365 7.79 6.33 2.26
CA LEU A 365 6.44 6.61 2.75
C LEU A 365 5.64 7.61 1.90
N GLY A 366 6.33 8.56 1.26
CA GLY A 366 5.71 9.63 0.48
C GLY A 366 5.67 9.35 -1.03
N PHE A 367 6.64 8.55 -1.54
CA PHE A 367 6.76 8.27 -2.97
C PHE A 367 6.72 6.77 -3.30
N ASN A 368 6.49 5.91 -2.30
CA ASN A 368 6.44 4.45 -2.43
C ASN A 368 7.72 3.84 -3.05
N TRP A 369 8.87 4.44 -2.81
CA TRP A 369 10.13 3.83 -3.19
C TRP A 369 10.41 2.60 -2.33
N THR A 370 11.11 1.61 -2.87
CA THR A 370 11.55 0.44 -2.09
C THR A 370 12.82 0.73 -1.31
N LYS A 371 13.63 1.68 -1.80
CA LYS A 371 14.87 2.15 -1.19
C LYS A 371 14.99 3.65 -1.38
N GLY A 372 15.46 4.35 -0.34
CA GLY A 372 15.79 5.76 -0.47
C GLY A 372 17.20 6.00 -1.01
N PRO A 373 17.59 7.26 -1.25
CA PRO A 373 18.86 7.61 -1.88
C PRO A 373 20.10 7.06 -1.16
N PHE A 374 20.11 7.03 0.15
CA PHE A 374 21.26 6.57 0.93
C PHE A 374 21.32 5.04 1.03
N GLU A 375 20.17 4.36 1.06
CA GLU A 375 20.10 2.90 0.91
C GLU A 375 20.60 2.47 -0.47
N MET A 376 20.29 3.24 -1.51
CA MET A 376 20.81 3.03 -2.86
C MET A 376 22.32 3.26 -2.92
N LEU A 377 22.85 4.29 -2.23
CA LEU A 377 24.28 4.54 -2.12
C LEU A 377 25.03 3.38 -1.45
N GLU A 378 24.48 2.83 -0.37
CA GLU A 378 25.06 1.65 0.31
C GLU A 378 25.04 0.41 -0.59
N GLU A 379 23.93 0.16 -1.31
CA GLU A 379 23.82 -0.94 -2.28
C GLU A 379 24.84 -0.83 -3.43
N ILE A 380 24.98 0.37 -4.00
CA ILE A 380 25.96 0.66 -5.05
C ILE A 380 27.39 0.41 -4.54
N GLY A 381 27.63 0.74 -3.30
CA GLY A 381 28.94 0.72 -2.64
C GLY A 381 29.63 2.09 -2.67
N VAL A 382 29.98 2.56 -1.50
CA VAL A 382 30.58 3.91 -1.29
C VAL A 382 31.83 4.11 -2.13
N LYS A 383 32.73 3.11 -2.15
CA LYS A 383 33.96 3.15 -2.96
C LYS A 383 33.65 3.23 -4.45
N PHE A 384 32.71 2.45 -4.96
CA PHE A 384 32.31 2.48 -6.37
C PHE A 384 31.76 3.87 -6.72
N PHE A 385 30.89 4.41 -5.86
CA PHE A 385 30.29 5.72 -6.06
C PHE A 385 31.35 6.81 -6.20
N PHE A 386 32.30 6.91 -5.25
CA PHE A 386 33.34 7.93 -5.29
C PHE A 386 34.34 7.76 -6.45
N ASN A 387 34.56 6.55 -6.94
CA ASN A 387 35.38 6.32 -8.12
C ASN A 387 34.75 6.78 -9.43
N LYS A 388 33.44 6.94 -9.46
CA LYS A 388 32.65 7.22 -10.69
C LYS A 388 32.02 8.60 -10.72
N ILE A 389 31.90 9.31 -9.58
CA ILE A 389 31.37 10.68 -9.57
C ILE A 389 32.46 11.70 -9.88
N ASP A 390 32.12 12.74 -10.64
CA ASP A 390 33.06 13.77 -11.08
C ASP A 390 33.39 14.78 -9.96
N GLU A 391 32.39 15.15 -9.13
CA GLU A 391 32.59 16.21 -8.13
C GLU A 391 31.65 16.05 -6.92
N PHE A 392 32.19 16.21 -5.71
CA PHE A 392 31.48 16.23 -4.44
C PHE A 392 31.94 17.28 -3.45
N LYS A 393 32.90 18.14 -3.84
CA LYS A 393 33.38 19.25 -3.02
C LYS A 393 32.26 20.20 -2.63
N GLY A 394 32.26 20.63 -1.38
CA GLY A 394 31.19 21.46 -0.80
C GLY A 394 29.92 20.70 -0.41
N ASN A 395 29.94 19.37 -0.49
CA ASN A 395 28.92 18.52 0.07
C ASN A 395 29.46 17.89 1.35
N GLU A 396 29.13 18.49 2.49
CA GLU A 396 29.68 18.13 3.80
C GLU A 396 29.46 16.64 4.13
N PHE A 397 28.26 16.11 3.85
CA PHE A 397 27.95 14.71 4.10
C PHE A 397 28.85 13.77 3.29
N LEU A 398 28.94 14.00 1.99
CA LEU A 398 29.80 13.17 1.11
C LEU A 398 31.28 13.32 1.42
N GLU A 399 31.75 14.52 1.76
CA GLU A 399 33.13 14.73 2.17
C GLU A 399 33.47 13.95 3.43
N ASN A 400 32.60 13.97 4.43
CA ASN A 400 32.78 13.21 5.67
C ASN A 400 32.74 11.70 5.41
N LEU A 401 31.82 11.23 4.56
CA LEU A 401 31.73 9.83 4.18
C LEU A 401 32.98 9.35 3.45
N PHE A 402 33.53 10.17 2.53
CA PHE A 402 34.73 9.89 1.80
C PHE A 402 35.98 9.80 2.71
N LYS A 403 36.11 10.76 3.66
CA LYS A 403 37.20 10.77 4.63
C LYS A 403 37.21 9.55 5.54
N ASN A 404 36.00 9.14 6.00
CA ASN A 404 35.85 8.06 6.97
C ASN A 404 35.95 6.67 6.31
N LYS A 405 35.88 6.56 4.99
CA LYS A 405 35.90 5.30 4.22
C LYS A 405 34.93 4.23 4.73
N ASN A 406 33.81 4.66 5.28
CA ASN A 406 32.81 3.75 5.86
C ASN A 406 31.93 3.18 4.77
N GLU A 407 32.10 1.89 4.44
CA GLU A 407 31.29 1.17 3.45
C GLU A 407 29.89 0.80 3.99
N ASN A 408 29.74 0.73 5.31
CA ASN A 408 28.50 0.35 5.99
C ASN A 408 27.98 1.50 6.88
N PHE A 409 27.91 2.69 6.35
CA PHE A 409 27.54 3.89 7.13
C PHE A 409 26.09 3.86 7.63
N TYR A 410 25.24 3.02 7.04
CA TYR A 410 23.85 2.83 7.45
C TYR A 410 23.71 1.92 8.68
N GLY A 411 24.63 0.98 8.89
CA GLY A 411 24.48 -0.16 9.81
C GLY A 411 24.31 0.13 11.30
N GLU A 412 24.79 1.29 11.79
CA GLU A 412 24.74 1.64 13.23
C GLU A 412 23.58 2.57 13.60
N ARG A 413 22.93 3.21 12.63
CA ARG A 413 21.96 4.31 12.86
C ARG A 413 20.48 3.95 12.74
N GLN A 414 20.11 2.68 12.63
CA GLN A 414 18.72 2.23 12.59
C GLN A 414 17.94 2.42 13.93
N LYS A 415 18.41 3.32 14.80
CA LYS A 415 17.87 3.51 16.17
C LYS A 415 16.65 4.40 16.31
N TYR A 416 15.98 4.79 15.21
CA TYR A 416 14.99 5.90 15.26
C TYR A 416 13.53 5.54 15.52
N THR A 417 13.16 4.27 15.60
CA THR A 417 11.87 3.89 16.15
C THR A 417 12.09 2.82 17.22
N GLU A 418 11.47 2.98 18.39
CA GLU A 418 11.37 1.92 19.40
C GLU A 418 10.70 0.67 18.85
N ILE A 419 9.98 0.82 17.72
CA ILE A 419 9.26 -0.25 17.02
C ILE A 419 10.25 -1.18 16.31
N GLU A 420 10.17 -2.45 16.61
CA GLU A 420 10.99 -3.48 16.00
C GLU A 420 10.37 -3.97 14.69
N THR A 421 10.91 -3.54 13.55
CA THR A 421 10.45 -3.95 12.22
C THR A 421 11.11 -5.24 11.76
N LEU A 422 10.49 -5.93 10.78
CA LEU A 422 11.06 -7.14 10.18
C LEU A 422 12.47 -6.90 9.63
N GLY A 423 12.71 -5.79 8.94
CA GLY A 423 14.03 -5.42 8.40
C GLY A 423 15.12 -5.31 9.47
N LYS A 424 14.77 -4.83 10.68
CA LYS A 424 15.72 -4.76 11.82
C LYS A 424 15.99 -6.14 12.42
N ILE A 425 14.95 -6.96 12.59
CA ILE A 425 15.08 -8.23 13.31
C ILE A 425 15.75 -9.33 12.47
N LYS A 426 15.66 -9.27 11.15
CA LYS A 426 16.31 -10.22 10.23
C LYS A 426 17.79 -10.42 10.55
N LYS A 427 18.49 -9.33 10.90
CA LYS A 427 19.91 -9.36 11.25
C LYS A 427 20.22 -10.07 12.59
N LYS A 428 19.18 -10.28 13.42
CA LYS A 428 19.30 -10.95 14.73
C LYS A 428 18.89 -12.42 14.67
N ALA A 429 18.48 -12.94 13.51
CA ALA A 429 18.14 -14.35 13.36
C ALA A 429 19.36 -15.24 13.62
N ILE A 430 19.15 -16.34 14.33
CA ILE A 430 20.20 -17.31 14.67
C ILE A 430 20.62 -18.05 13.42
N SER A 431 19.67 -18.38 12.57
CA SER A 431 19.90 -18.97 11.25
C SER A 431 18.87 -18.51 10.25
N LEU A 432 19.29 -18.46 9.01
CA LEU A 432 18.47 -18.23 7.85
C LEU A 432 18.34 -19.54 7.08
N ASP A 433 17.10 -19.93 6.80
CA ASP A 433 16.74 -21.04 5.93
C ASP A 433 15.74 -20.52 4.89
N GLY A 434 15.43 -21.30 3.88
CA GLY A 434 14.45 -20.89 2.87
C GLY A 434 14.82 -21.36 1.48
N ASN A 435 14.16 -20.76 0.51
CA ASN A 435 14.27 -21.09 -0.91
C ASN A 435 14.04 -19.84 -1.77
N ASN A 436 13.81 -20.02 -3.08
CA ASN A 436 13.60 -18.90 -3.99
C ASN A 436 12.27 -18.14 -3.78
N SER A 437 11.30 -18.71 -3.07
CA SER A 437 9.95 -18.18 -2.92
C SER A 437 9.63 -17.68 -1.53
N ALA A 438 10.38 -18.13 -0.49
CA ALA A 438 10.20 -17.69 0.88
C ALA A 438 11.48 -17.83 1.69
N GLN A 439 11.64 -16.98 2.70
CA GLN A 439 12.73 -17.03 3.68
C GLN A 439 12.17 -17.41 5.05
N ILE A 440 12.92 -18.25 5.79
CA ILE A 440 12.62 -18.63 7.17
C ILE A 440 13.69 -18.03 8.06
N TYR A 441 13.32 -17.06 8.88
CA TYR A 441 14.20 -16.49 9.91
C TYR A 441 13.96 -17.24 11.22
N ARG A 442 14.96 -17.91 11.73
CA ARG A 442 14.88 -18.72 12.96
C ARG A 442 15.40 -17.98 14.16
N PHE A 443 14.61 -17.93 15.22
CA PHE A 443 14.95 -17.35 16.51
C PHE A 443 14.89 -18.46 17.60
N ASN A 444 15.31 -18.13 18.83
CA ASN A 444 15.27 -19.11 19.93
C ASN A 444 13.85 -19.63 20.17
N ASP A 445 12.87 -18.73 20.25
CA ASP A 445 11.53 -19.04 20.74
C ASP A 445 10.47 -19.09 19.64
N TYR A 446 10.77 -18.63 18.40
CA TYR A 446 9.83 -18.58 17.30
C TYR A 446 10.53 -18.55 15.94
N ASN A 447 9.76 -18.75 14.89
CA ASN A 447 10.18 -18.57 13.49
C ASN A 447 9.38 -17.44 12.84
N ILE A 448 9.98 -16.81 11.82
CA ILE A 448 9.30 -15.90 10.91
C ILE A 448 9.42 -16.46 9.50
N VAL A 449 8.30 -16.45 8.75
CA VAL A 449 8.30 -16.69 7.30
C VAL A 449 7.95 -15.41 6.58
N GLU A 450 8.76 -15.08 5.58
CA GLU A 450 8.56 -13.98 4.64
C GLU A 450 8.53 -14.52 3.21
N PHE A 451 7.48 -14.18 2.46
CA PHE A 451 7.40 -14.49 1.02
C PHE A 451 8.22 -13.49 0.21
N THR A 452 8.92 -13.99 -0.81
CA THR A 452 9.87 -13.19 -1.63
C THR A 452 9.56 -13.21 -3.14
N THR A 453 8.51 -13.90 -3.54
CA THR A 453 8.06 -13.93 -4.93
C THR A 453 7.43 -12.60 -5.34
N LYS A 454 7.25 -12.39 -6.65
CA LYS A 454 6.53 -11.23 -7.17
C LYS A 454 5.10 -11.17 -6.61
N ALA A 455 4.76 -10.04 -5.97
CA ALA A 455 3.49 -9.85 -5.25
C ALA A 455 3.21 -10.92 -4.17
N ASN A 456 4.26 -11.59 -3.68
CA ASN A 456 4.19 -12.68 -2.71
C ASN A 456 3.23 -13.81 -3.14
N ALA A 457 3.20 -14.09 -4.46
CA ALA A 457 2.40 -15.16 -5.02
C ALA A 457 2.95 -16.52 -4.57
N LEU A 458 2.05 -17.44 -4.19
CA LEU A 458 2.39 -18.71 -3.57
C LEU A 458 2.60 -19.82 -4.60
N ASP A 459 3.64 -20.59 -4.40
CA ASP A 459 4.01 -21.78 -5.16
C ASP A 459 4.42 -22.92 -4.23
N TYR A 460 4.91 -24.02 -4.79
CA TYR A 460 5.33 -25.18 -4.00
C TYR A 460 6.39 -24.81 -2.95
N ASP A 461 7.37 -24.02 -3.34
CA ASP A 461 8.50 -23.63 -2.47
C ASP A 461 8.04 -22.75 -1.30
N SER A 462 7.10 -21.83 -1.52
CA SER A 462 6.55 -21.00 -0.45
C SER A 462 5.73 -21.83 0.55
N MET A 463 4.99 -22.83 0.07
CA MET A 463 4.24 -23.75 0.95
C MET A 463 5.17 -24.70 1.74
N ASP A 464 6.27 -25.16 1.14
CA ASP A 464 7.28 -25.95 1.80
C ASP A 464 7.98 -25.19 2.94
N ALA A 465 8.30 -23.90 2.70
CA ALA A 465 8.86 -23.04 3.73
C ALA A 465 7.90 -22.83 4.92
N LEU A 466 6.61 -22.62 4.66
CA LEU A 466 5.59 -22.54 5.71
C LEU A 466 5.54 -23.83 6.54
N LYS A 467 5.45 -24.98 5.89
CA LYS A 467 5.38 -26.29 6.55
C LYS A 467 6.61 -26.56 7.42
N LYS A 468 7.81 -26.28 6.93
CA LYS A 468 9.07 -26.41 7.66
C LYS A 468 9.17 -25.50 8.89
N ALA A 469 8.54 -24.33 8.83
CA ALA A 469 8.62 -23.34 9.90
C ALA A 469 7.68 -23.61 11.08
N THR A 470 6.78 -24.60 11.00
CA THR A 470 5.84 -24.96 12.09
C THR A 470 6.47 -25.77 13.22
N ASP A 471 7.77 -26.04 13.19
CA ASP A 471 8.51 -26.70 14.26
C ASP A 471 8.63 -25.85 15.55
N LYS A 472 8.29 -24.55 15.47
CA LYS A 472 8.19 -23.56 16.55
C LYS A 472 6.97 -22.64 16.34
N PRO A 473 6.61 -21.79 17.34
CA PRO A 473 5.67 -20.69 17.12
C PRO A 473 6.04 -19.91 15.87
N LEU A 474 5.06 -19.62 15.01
CA LEU A 474 5.29 -19.04 13.68
C LEU A 474 4.62 -17.70 13.52
N ILE A 475 5.34 -16.72 12.98
CA ILE A 475 4.81 -15.45 12.47
C ILE A 475 4.99 -15.43 10.96
N ILE A 476 3.89 -15.21 10.21
CA ILE A 476 3.90 -15.01 8.76
C ILE A 476 3.74 -13.52 8.51
N ILE A 477 4.82 -12.87 8.07
CA ILE A 477 4.87 -11.41 7.88
C ILE A 477 5.83 -11.05 6.75
N ASN A 478 5.51 -10.02 5.97
CA ASN A 478 6.36 -9.56 4.87
C ASN A 478 6.82 -8.12 5.08
N GLU A 479 8.04 -7.82 4.66
CA GLU A 479 8.55 -6.45 4.59
C GLU A 479 7.91 -5.70 3.41
N SER A 480 7.63 -6.40 2.31
CA SER A 480 6.90 -5.83 1.17
C SER A 480 5.48 -5.42 1.55
N MET A 481 4.87 -4.52 0.74
CA MET A 481 3.55 -3.95 1.02
C MET A 481 2.40 -4.94 0.97
N GLN A 482 2.58 -6.12 0.37
CA GLN A 482 1.54 -7.12 0.17
C GLN A 482 1.76 -8.33 1.08
N PHE A 483 0.66 -8.90 1.60
CA PHE A 483 0.75 -10.20 2.26
C PHE A 483 0.90 -11.31 1.21
N SER A 484 -0.09 -11.47 0.32
CA SER A 484 0.00 -12.34 -0.85
C SER A 484 -1.13 -12.04 -1.84
N ALA A 485 -0.79 -12.03 -3.13
CA ALA A 485 -1.78 -11.91 -4.21
C ALA A 485 -2.45 -13.25 -4.57
N GLY A 486 -2.17 -14.32 -3.83
CA GLY A 486 -2.71 -15.66 -4.05
C GLY A 486 -1.72 -16.62 -4.71
N VAL A 487 -2.24 -17.71 -5.27
CA VAL A 487 -1.44 -18.71 -5.97
C VAL A 487 -0.73 -18.11 -7.18
N ASN A 488 0.51 -18.53 -7.41
CA ASN A 488 1.29 -18.12 -8.57
C ASN A 488 0.71 -18.73 -9.87
N LEU A 489 -0.18 -17.98 -10.50
CA LEU A 489 -0.86 -18.41 -11.73
C LEU A 489 0.11 -18.69 -12.88
N THR A 490 1.26 -18.01 -12.95
CA THR A 490 2.29 -18.29 -13.96
C THR A 490 2.91 -19.67 -13.71
N TYR A 491 3.19 -20.02 -12.45
CA TYR A 491 3.67 -21.34 -12.08
C TYR A 491 2.67 -22.44 -12.49
N THR A 492 1.39 -22.26 -12.18
CA THR A 492 0.31 -23.19 -12.53
C THR A 492 0.16 -23.32 -14.05
N MET A 493 0.17 -22.20 -14.79
CA MET A 493 0.03 -22.21 -16.25
C MET A 493 1.21 -22.88 -16.97
N ASN A 494 2.42 -22.84 -16.40
CA ASN A 494 3.58 -23.55 -16.96
C ASN A 494 3.38 -25.08 -17.04
N PHE A 495 2.60 -25.65 -16.11
CA PHE A 495 2.19 -27.06 -16.17
C PHE A 495 0.99 -27.26 -17.09
N ALA A 496 -0.04 -26.42 -16.98
CA ALA A 496 -1.24 -26.52 -17.81
C ALA A 496 -0.94 -26.44 -19.31
N ASP A 497 -0.01 -25.55 -19.71
CA ASP A 497 0.42 -25.40 -21.12
C ASP A 497 1.16 -26.64 -21.65
N LYS A 498 1.73 -27.46 -20.78
CA LYS A 498 2.36 -28.75 -21.11
C LYS A 498 1.41 -29.93 -20.97
N GLY A 499 0.16 -29.70 -20.55
CA GLY A 499 -0.79 -30.78 -20.27
C GLY A 499 -0.45 -31.59 -18.99
N ASP A 500 0.44 -31.07 -18.13
CA ASP A 500 0.87 -31.74 -16.91
C ASP A 500 -0.04 -31.37 -15.73
N PHE A 501 -1.27 -31.80 -15.80
CA PHE A 501 -2.27 -31.57 -14.74
C PHE A 501 -1.97 -32.36 -13.45
N LYS A 502 -1.21 -33.46 -13.55
CA LYS A 502 -0.78 -34.22 -12.36
C LYS A 502 0.13 -33.39 -11.45
N SER A 503 1.01 -32.58 -12.01
CA SER A 503 1.86 -31.69 -11.22
C SER A 503 1.04 -30.58 -10.56
N ILE A 504 -0.02 -30.09 -11.22
CA ILE A 504 -0.96 -29.13 -10.61
C ILE A 504 -1.71 -29.77 -9.43
N GLU A 505 -2.26 -30.99 -9.63
CA GLU A 505 -2.95 -31.72 -8.56
C GLU A 505 -2.03 -31.96 -7.37
N LYS A 506 -0.79 -32.41 -7.60
CA LYS A 506 0.20 -32.60 -6.56
C LYS A 506 0.49 -31.30 -5.78
N PHE A 507 0.59 -30.17 -6.48
CA PHE A 507 0.79 -28.87 -5.84
C PHE A 507 -0.41 -28.49 -4.98
N ILE A 508 -1.65 -28.62 -5.46
CA ILE A 508 -2.85 -28.27 -4.69
C ILE A 508 -3.00 -29.18 -3.46
N ARG A 509 -2.74 -30.48 -3.59
CA ARG A 509 -2.71 -31.38 -2.43
C ARG A 509 -1.68 -30.96 -1.38
N TYR A 510 -0.48 -30.59 -1.81
CA TYR A 510 0.56 -30.11 -0.91
C TYR A 510 0.17 -28.78 -0.25
N PHE A 511 -0.52 -27.91 -0.99
CA PHE A 511 -1.07 -26.68 -0.45
C PHE A 511 -2.09 -26.97 0.66
N GLN A 512 -3.03 -27.87 0.42
CA GLN A 512 -4.03 -28.31 1.40
C GLN A 512 -3.38 -28.92 2.67
N GLU A 513 -2.39 -29.80 2.47
CA GLU A 513 -1.63 -30.39 3.59
C GLU A 513 -0.92 -29.34 4.42
N THR A 514 -0.31 -28.35 3.77
CA THR A 514 0.37 -27.24 4.45
C THR A 514 -0.64 -26.39 5.23
N CYS A 515 -1.78 -26.06 4.63
CA CYS A 515 -2.88 -25.35 5.29
C CYS A 515 -3.36 -26.11 6.54
N LYS A 516 -3.54 -27.43 6.43
CA LYS A 516 -3.90 -28.29 7.56
C LYS A 516 -2.81 -28.28 8.64
N THR A 517 -1.52 -28.34 8.22
CA THR A 517 -0.37 -28.27 9.15
C THR A 517 -0.33 -26.96 9.93
N LEU A 518 -0.62 -25.81 9.26
CA LEU A 518 -0.68 -24.51 9.94
C LEU A 518 -1.79 -24.48 10.98
N LYS A 519 -3.01 -24.91 10.62
CA LYS A 519 -4.19 -24.86 11.48
C LYS A 519 -4.04 -25.71 12.72
N TYR A 520 -3.53 -26.93 12.57
CA TYR A 520 -3.39 -27.93 13.63
C TYR A 520 -1.97 -28.03 14.17
N SER A 521 -1.14 -27.01 13.93
CA SER A 521 0.18 -26.91 14.52
C SER A 521 0.09 -26.99 16.05
N ARG A 522 1.00 -27.71 16.67
CA ARG A 522 1.13 -27.73 18.14
C ARG A 522 1.55 -26.38 18.74
N PHE A 523 2.07 -25.48 17.90
CA PHE A 523 2.48 -24.14 18.27
C PHE A 523 1.58 -23.10 17.61
N PRO A 524 1.37 -21.93 18.23
CA PRO A 524 0.55 -20.89 17.62
C PRO A 524 1.16 -20.38 16.32
N VAL A 525 0.29 -20.21 15.32
CA VAL A 525 0.61 -19.58 14.03
C VAL A 525 -0.11 -18.25 13.96
N ILE A 526 0.63 -17.18 13.64
CA ILE A 526 0.10 -15.82 13.53
C ILE A 526 0.35 -15.32 12.12
N SER A 527 -0.69 -14.85 11.46
CA SER A 527 -0.57 -14.07 10.23
C SER A 527 -0.65 -12.57 10.51
N ALA A 528 0.30 -11.81 9.94
CA ALA A 528 0.36 -10.35 10.03
C ALA A 528 0.16 -9.70 8.65
N PRO A 529 -1.08 -9.73 8.09
CA PRO A 529 -1.34 -9.29 6.73
C PRO A 529 -1.36 -7.78 6.60
N SER A 530 -0.88 -7.29 5.44
CA SER A 530 -1.03 -5.93 4.93
C SER A 530 -1.24 -5.95 3.41
N GLY A 531 -1.90 -4.93 2.85
CA GLY A 531 -2.14 -4.84 1.41
C GLY A 531 -2.94 -6.03 0.86
N LEU A 532 -2.54 -6.56 -0.30
CA LEU A 532 -3.24 -7.69 -0.92
C LEU A 532 -3.11 -8.97 -0.08
N THR A 533 -4.26 -9.58 0.22
CA THR A 533 -4.43 -10.84 0.94
C THR A 533 -5.55 -11.60 0.25
N LEU A 534 -5.27 -12.08 -0.97
CA LEU A 534 -6.27 -12.58 -1.90
C LEU A 534 -6.07 -14.06 -2.21
N GLY A 535 -7.17 -14.76 -2.52
CA GLY A 535 -7.14 -16.14 -2.98
C GLY A 535 -6.33 -17.04 -2.04
N GLY A 536 -5.34 -17.78 -2.57
CA GLY A 536 -4.45 -18.64 -1.77
C GLY A 536 -3.74 -17.92 -0.61
N GLY A 537 -3.49 -16.59 -0.72
CA GLY A 537 -2.96 -15.79 0.38
C GLY A 537 -3.97 -15.64 1.52
N PHE A 538 -5.25 -15.50 1.20
CA PHE A 538 -6.32 -15.55 2.18
C PHE A 538 -6.47 -16.98 2.76
N GLU A 539 -6.33 -18.02 1.93
CA GLU A 539 -6.40 -19.41 2.38
C GLU A 539 -5.31 -19.74 3.43
N VAL A 540 -4.09 -19.23 3.25
CA VAL A 540 -3.02 -19.32 4.27
C VAL A 540 -3.39 -18.54 5.54
N LEU A 541 -3.91 -17.31 5.38
CA LEU A 541 -4.29 -16.49 6.52
C LEU A 541 -5.35 -17.15 7.41
N VAL A 542 -6.40 -17.72 6.82
CA VAL A 542 -7.50 -18.32 7.59
C VAL A 542 -7.14 -19.62 8.32
N GLN A 543 -6.00 -20.20 7.98
CA GLN A 543 -5.44 -21.35 8.71
C GLN A 543 -4.59 -20.93 9.92
N SER A 544 -4.28 -19.62 10.04
CA SER A 544 -3.56 -19.14 11.22
C SER A 544 -4.48 -19.07 12.44
N ASN A 545 -3.92 -19.35 13.61
CA ASN A 545 -4.69 -19.35 14.86
C ASN A 545 -5.02 -17.93 15.34
N PHE A 546 -4.18 -16.96 14.98
CA PHE A 546 -4.33 -15.54 15.32
C PHE A 546 -3.97 -14.66 14.14
N VAL A 547 -4.60 -13.49 14.08
CA VAL A 547 -4.35 -12.50 13.04
C VAL A 547 -4.07 -11.12 13.64
N ALA A 548 -2.99 -10.49 13.17
CA ALA A 548 -2.62 -9.11 13.45
C ALA A 548 -2.71 -8.31 12.13
N SER A 549 -3.90 -7.81 11.78
CA SER A 549 -4.16 -7.21 10.47
C SER A 549 -3.86 -5.72 10.44
N HIS A 550 -3.11 -5.26 9.44
CA HIS A 550 -3.04 -3.84 9.13
C HIS A 550 -4.38 -3.30 8.64
N THR A 551 -4.69 -2.04 8.94
CA THR A 551 -5.96 -1.41 8.54
C THR A 551 -6.10 -1.19 7.03
N ASN A 552 -4.99 -1.07 6.30
CA ASN A 552 -5.02 -1.05 4.83
C ASN A 552 -4.74 -2.45 4.29
N ILE A 553 -5.80 -3.19 4.04
CA ILE A 553 -5.80 -4.56 3.52
C ILE A 553 -6.85 -4.66 2.41
N VAL A 554 -6.57 -5.50 1.41
CA VAL A 554 -7.58 -5.96 0.45
C VAL A 554 -7.64 -7.46 0.57
N ILE A 555 -8.74 -7.96 1.12
CA ILE A 555 -8.87 -9.35 1.55
C ILE A 555 -10.09 -10.02 0.94
N GLY A 556 -9.95 -11.26 0.49
CA GLY A 556 -11.06 -12.08 -0.01
C GLY A 556 -10.63 -13.21 -0.94
N LEU A 557 -11.61 -14.01 -1.30
CA LEU A 557 -11.50 -15.10 -2.27
C LEU A 557 -11.96 -14.59 -3.64
N VAL A 558 -11.07 -14.63 -4.62
CA VAL A 558 -11.28 -14.01 -5.95
C VAL A 558 -11.05 -14.98 -7.10
N GLU A 559 -10.96 -16.26 -6.83
CA GLU A 559 -10.63 -17.32 -7.78
C GLU A 559 -11.66 -17.40 -8.93
N THR A 560 -12.94 -17.13 -8.64
CA THR A 560 -14.02 -17.15 -9.65
C THR A 560 -13.81 -16.14 -10.76
N ILE A 561 -13.10 -15.04 -10.49
CA ILE A 561 -12.76 -14.02 -11.48
C ILE A 561 -11.86 -14.58 -12.59
N VAL A 562 -10.97 -15.51 -12.24
CA VAL A 562 -10.07 -16.18 -13.19
C VAL A 562 -10.57 -17.53 -13.66
N GLY A 563 -11.81 -17.90 -13.32
CA GLY A 563 -12.46 -19.14 -13.77
C GLY A 563 -12.13 -20.38 -12.92
N LEU A 564 -11.72 -20.16 -11.66
CA LEU A 564 -11.39 -21.21 -10.68
C LEU A 564 -12.27 -21.06 -9.44
N ILE A 565 -12.16 -22.01 -8.52
CA ILE A 565 -12.69 -21.91 -7.16
C ILE A 565 -11.56 -22.04 -6.16
N PRO A 566 -11.73 -21.58 -4.89
CA PRO A 566 -10.76 -21.83 -3.84
C PRO A 566 -10.52 -23.33 -3.66
N ALA A 567 -9.27 -23.74 -3.53
CA ALA A 567 -8.90 -25.15 -3.39
C ALA A 567 -7.85 -25.42 -2.30
N GLY A 568 -7.41 -24.42 -1.57
CA GLY A 568 -6.52 -24.57 -0.41
C GLY A 568 -7.25 -24.53 0.93
N GLY A 569 -8.57 -24.71 0.92
CA GLY A 569 -9.42 -24.69 2.11
C GLY A 569 -10.24 -23.43 2.30
N GLY A 570 -10.28 -22.55 1.31
CA GLY A 570 -11.07 -21.31 1.38
C GLY A 570 -12.56 -21.56 1.50
N CYS A 571 -13.11 -22.50 0.74
CA CYS A 571 -14.54 -22.86 0.83
C CYS A 571 -14.85 -23.46 2.21
N LYS A 572 -14.06 -24.44 2.66
CA LYS A 572 -14.30 -25.08 3.95
C LYS A 572 -14.19 -24.14 5.14
N GLU A 573 -13.21 -23.23 5.16
CA GLU A 573 -13.06 -22.29 6.27
C GLU A 573 -14.19 -21.28 6.32
N MET A 574 -14.61 -20.78 5.16
CA MET A 574 -15.77 -19.90 5.10
C MET A 574 -17.04 -20.62 5.54
N LEU A 575 -17.25 -21.87 5.15
CA LEU A 575 -18.36 -22.69 5.65
C LEU A 575 -18.29 -22.83 7.17
N ALA A 576 -17.15 -23.22 7.74
CA ALA A 576 -16.97 -23.37 9.17
C ALA A 576 -17.30 -22.09 9.95
N ARG A 577 -16.85 -20.93 9.46
CA ARG A 577 -17.10 -19.62 10.07
C ARG A 577 -18.57 -19.20 10.00
N TRP A 578 -19.27 -19.50 8.88
CA TRP A 578 -20.68 -19.13 8.73
C TRP A 578 -21.63 -20.13 9.38
N LEU A 579 -21.29 -21.42 9.47
CA LEU A 579 -22.06 -22.44 10.20
C LEU A 579 -22.16 -22.16 11.72
N ASN A 580 -21.18 -21.42 12.27
CA ASN A 580 -21.18 -21.01 13.68
C ASN A 580 -22.06 -19.76 13.96
N THR A 581 -22.98 -19.39 13.06
CA THR A 581 -23.91 -18.27 13.27
C THR A 581 -25.26 -18.76 13.78
N ASP A 582 -26.00 -17.87 14.45
CA ASP A 582 -27.33 -18.21 14.95
C ASP A 582 -28.36 -18.40 13.82
N GLU A 583 -28.15 -17.74 12.68
CA GLU A 583 -28.94 -17.94 11.48
C GLU A 583 -28.75 -19.34 10.89
N ALA A 584 -27.49 -19.80 10.81
CA ALA A 584 -27.18 -21.14 10.29
C ALA A 584 -27.68 -22.27 11.19
N LYS A 585 -27.77 -22.03 12.51
CA LYS A 585 -28.39 -23.00 13.44
C LYS A 585 -29.89 -23.17 13.23
N LYS A 586 -30.54 -22.15 12.69
CA LYS A 586 -31.99 -22.15 12.39
C LYS A 586 -32.31 -22.64 10.99
N ASP A 587 -31.42 -22.38 10.04
CA ASP A 587 -31.59 -22.74 8.64
C ASP A 587 -30.29 -23.35 8.11
N PRO A 588 -30.22 -24.67 7.84
CA PRO A 588 -29.03 -25.33 7.31
C PRO A 588 -28.56 -24.79 5.94
N ASN A 589 -29.49 -24.19 5.14
CA ASN A 589 -29.15 -23.64 3.84
C ASN A 589 -28.46 -22.26 3.94
N PHE A 590 -28.61 -21.57 5.08
CA PHE A 590 -28.14 -20.19 5.24
C PHE A 590 -26.62 -20.05 5.00
N ALA A 591 -25.78 -20.85 5.67
CA ALA A 591 -24.34 -20.73 5.57
C ALA A 591 -23.80 -21.04 4.16
N PRO A 592 -24.20 -22.16 3.49
CA PRO A 592 -23.78 -22.44 2.12
C PRO A 592 -24.21 -21.34 1.13
N LEU A 593 -25.46 -20.85 1.20
CA LEU A 593 -25.96 -19.77 0.34
C LEU A 593 -25.19 -18.46 0.57
N LYS A 594 -24.89 -18.15 1.82
CA LYS A 594 -24.14 -16.93 2.17
C LYS A 594 -22.72 -16.97 1.62
N VAL A 595 -22.03 -18.11 1.81
CA VAL A 595 -20.67 -18.31 1.30
C VAL A 595 -20.64 -18.33 -0.23
N PHE A 596 -21.64 -18.97 -0.85
CA PHE A 596 -21.81 -18.97 -2.30
C PHE A 596 -21.90 -17.55 -2.87
N ASN A 597 -22.70 -16.68 -2.24
CA ASN A 597 -22.81 -15.28 -2.66
C ASN A 597 -21.52 -14.46 -2.40
N ILE A 598 -20.74 -14.81 -1.37
CA ILE A 598 -19.48 -14.10 -1.08
C ILE A 598 -18.41 -14.49 -2.09
N ILE A 599 -18.16 -15.77 -2.28
CA ILE A 599 -17.10 -16.31 -3.16
C ILE A 599 -17.50 -16.16 -4.63
N GLY A 600 -18.76 -16.48 -4.99
CA GLY A 600 -19.26 -16.40 -6.36
C GLY A 600 -19.12 -15.02 -6.99
N TYR A 601 -19.36 -13.97 -6.22
CA TYR A 601 -19.15 -12.58 -6.67
C TYR A 601 -17.71 -12.06 -6.45
N GLY A 602 -16.80 -12.87 -5.95
CA GLY A 602 -15.43 -12.43 -5.64
C GLY A 602 -15.40 -11.21 -4.72
N LYS A 603 -16.28 -11.18 -3.71
CA LYS A 603 -16.36 -10.01 -2.80
C LYS A 603 -15.08 -9.83 -2.03
N THR A 604 -14.59 -8.60 -1.98
CA THR A 604 -13.41 -8.22 -1.18
C THR A 604 -13.78 -7.15 -0.17
N ALA A 605 -13.00 -7.10 0.91
CA ALA A 605 -13.02 -6.01 1.87
C ALA A 605 -11.75 -5.18 1.75
N THR A 606 -11.83 -3.87 1.98
CA THR A 606 -10.69 -2.93 1.89
C THR A 606 -10.17 -2.48 3.26
N SER A 607 -10.73 -3.04 4.32
CA SER A 607 -10.31 -2.83 5.70
C SER A 607 -10.68 -4.04 6.56
N PRO A 608 -10.04 -4.22 7.73
CA PRO A 608 -10.45 -5.24 8.69
C PRO A 608 -11.90 -5.07 9.17
N ILE A 609 -12.40 -3.84 9.22
CA ILE A 609 -13.75 -3.54 9.67
C ILE A 609 -14.79 -4.02 8.65
N GLU A 610 -14.53 -3.83 7.35
CA GLU A 610 -15.36 -4.38 6.28
C GLU A 610 -15.21 -5.91 6.16
N ALA A 611 -14.07 -6.47 6.57
CA ALA A 611 -13.80 -7.90 6.51
C ALA A 611 -14.55 -8.72 7.57
N VAL A 612 -14.77 -8.16 8.77
CA VAL A 612 -15.47 -8.86 9.87
C VAL A 612 -16.91 -9.25 9.51
N PRO A 613 -17.76 -8.38 8.94
CA PRO A 613 -19.10 -8.77 8.50
C PRO A 613 -19.13 -9.85 7.40
N LEU A 614 -18.06 -9.97 6.63
CA LEU A 614 -17.87 -11.04 5.63
C LEU A 614 -17.26 -12.30 6.23
N LYS A 615 -16.90 -12.29 7.51
CA LYS A 615 -16.15 -13.35 8.21
C LYS A 615 -14.80 -13.71 7.58
N TYR A 616 -14.22 -12.79 6.82
CA TYR A 616 -12.83 -12.90 6.39
C TYR A 616 -11.87 -12.69 7.55
N LEU A 617 -12.21 -11.78 8.46
CA LEU A 617 -11.57 -11.63 9.76
C LEU A 617 -12.62 -11.80 10.86
N MET A 618 -12.14 -12.15 12.06
CA MET A 618 -12.99 -12.34 13.23
C MET A 618 -12.94 -11.08 14.11
N PRO A 619 -13.97 -10.85 14.95
CA PRO A 619 -14.02 -9.67 15.84
C PRO A 619 -12.80 -9.52 16.75
N GLU A 620 -12.24 -10.65 17.22
CA GLU A 620 -11.08 -10.75 18.10
C GLU A 620 -9.75 -10.46 17.42
N ASP A 621 -9.67 -10.54 16.08
CA ASP A 621 -8.46 -10.25 15.32
C ASP A 621 -8.00 -8.81 15.54
N LYS A 622 -6.69 -8.63 15.72
CA LYS A 622 -6.11 -7.31 15.99
C LYS A 622 -6.11 -6.44 14.74
N LYS A 623 -6.53 -5.19 14.90
CA LYS A 623 -6.62 -4.18 13.85
C LYS A 623 -5.59 -3.08 14.15
N ILE A 624 -4.58 -2.93 13.30
CA ILE A 624 -3.36 -2.16 13.57
C ILE A 624 -3.24 -1.04 12.55
N MET A 625 -3.23 0.21 13.02
CA MET A 625 -3.07 1.39 12.15
C MET A 625 -1.63 1.55 11.67
N ASN A 626 -0.65 1.34 12.57
CA ASN A 626 0.77 1.44 12.22
C ASN A 626 1.30 0.11 11.69
N ARG A 627 1.59 0.05 10.40
CA ARG A 627 2.12 -1.17 9.76
C ARG A 627 3.42 -1.65 10.40
N ASN A 628 4.27 -0.75 10.86
CA ASN A 628 5.53 -1.09 11.48
C ASN A 628 5.37 -1.83 12.81
N SER A 629 4.21 -1.66 13.50
CA SER A 629 3.89 -2.35 14.74
C SER A 629 3.35 -3.77 14.55
N LEU A 630 3.16 -4.25 13.31
CA LEU A 630 2.63 -5.59 13.04
C LEU A 630 3.45 -6.70 13.70
N LEU A 631 4.79 -6.60 13.64
CA LEU A 631 5.68 -7.58 14.23
C LEU A 631 5.61 -7.57 15.76
N ASP A 632 5.66 -6.39 16.38
CA ASP A 632 5.62 -6.27 17.84
C ASP A 632 4.29 -6.81 18.40
N VAL A 633 3.17 -6.45 17.77
CA VAL A 633 1.85 -6.97 18.15
C VAL A 633 1.77 -8.49 17.93
N SER A 634 2.36 -9.02 16.86
CA SER A 634 2.42 -10.48 16.64
C SER A 634 3.22 -11.19 17.73
N LYS A 635 4.34 -10.63 18.17
CA LYS A 635 5.12 -11.13 19.29
C LYS A 635 4.35 -11.06 20.62
N GLU A 636 3.60 -9.98 20.85
CA GLU A 636 2.71 -9.89 22.03
C GLU A 636 1.66 -10.99 22.03
N ILE A 637 1.06 -11.29 20.86
CA ILE A 637 0.11 -12.38 20.71
C ILE A 637 0.79 -13.73 21.05
N LEU A 638 2.00 -14.00 20.53
CA LEU A 638 2.77 -15.21 20.87
C LEU A 638 2.99 -15.32 22.37
N ASN A 639 3.44 -14.23 23.01
CA ASN A 639 3.75 -14.23 24.43
C ASN A 639 2.53 -14.48 25.32
N LYS A 640 1.35 -14.00 24.89
CA LYS A 640 0.08 -14.20 25.60
C LYS A 640 -0.51 -15.59 25.41
N ASN A 641 -0.07 -16.35 24.40
CA ASN A 641 -0.63 -17.65 24.02
C ASN A 641 0.42 -18.77 24.10
N ARG A 642 1.29 -18.76 25.13
CA ARG A 642 2.31 -19.79 25.33
C ARG A 642 1.71 -21.19 25.62
N ASP A 643 0.53 -21.22 26.24
CA ASP A 643 -0.20 -22.45 26.57
C ASP A 643 -1.22 -22.81 25.46
N PHE A 644 -0.95 -22.39 24.22
CA PHE A 644 -1.80 -22.66 23.06
C PHE A 644 -2.04 -24.16 22.89
N LYS A 645 -3.29 -24.49 22.56
CA LYS A 645 -3.68 -25.84 22.14
C LYS A 645 -4.28 -25.75 20.74
N ALA A 646 -3.88 -26.68 19.87
CA ALA A 646 -4.46 -26.76 18.54
C ALA A 646 -5.98 -26.98 18.64
N PRO A 647 -6.77 -26.40 17.72
CA PRO A 647 -8.20 -26.64 17.68
C PRO A 647 -8.50 -28.11 17.28
N ASP A 648 -9.72 -28.55 17.58
CA ASP A 648 -10.21 -29.84 17.10
C ASP A 648 -10.40 -29.83 15.58
N GLU A 649 -10.30 -31.01 14.95
CA GLU A 649 -10.57 -31.16 13.52
C GLU A 649 -12.03 -30.79 13.20
N LEU A 650 -12.21 -30.10 12.06
CA LEU A 650 -13.53 -29.67 11.62
C LEU A 650 -14.35 -30.84 11.07
N VAL A 651 -15.63 -30.84 11.44
CA VAL A 651 -16.65 -31.70 10.85
C VAL A 651 -17.83 -30.86 10.41
N PHE A 652 -18.50 -31.26 9.36
CA PHE A 652 -19.54 -30.50 8.71
C PHE A 652 -20.82 -31.33 8.55
N LYS A 653 -21.97 -30.65 8.72
CA LYS A 653 -23.27 -31.14 8.29
C LYS A 653 -23.81 -30.17 7.26
N LEU A 654 -23.89 -30.60 6.02
CA LEU A 654 -24.27 -29.74 4.88
C LEU A 654 -25.50 -30.31 4.18
N PRO A 655 -26.35 -29.44 3.60
CA PRO A 655 -27.65 -29.81 3.06
C PRO A 655 -27.60 -30.65 1.77
N GLY A 656 -26.47 -30.68 1.07
CA GLY A 656 -26.34 -31.43 -0.18
C GLY A 656 -27.18 -30.83 -1.31
N GLU A 657 -27.98 -31.72 -1.96
CA GLU A 657 -28.74 -31.37 -3.14
C GLU A 657 -29.78 -30.26 -2.89
N SER A 658 -30.40 -30.25 -1.71
CA SER A 658 -31.47 -29.27 -1.43
C SER A 658 -31.03 -27.83 -1.54
N VAL A 659 -29.87 -27.47 -0.96
CA VAL A 659 -29.32 -26.11 -1.09
C VAL A 659 -28.70 -25.87 -2.46
N ARG A 660 -28.14 -26.90 -3.09
CA ARG A 660 -27.55 -26.81 -4.44
C ARG A 660 -28.60 -26.42 -5.48
N GLU A 661 -29.83 -26.95 -5.39
CA GLU A 661 -30.91 -26.54 -6.26
C GLU A 661 -31.29 -25.06 -6.07
N GLU A 662 -31.28 -24.55 -4.84
CA GLU A 662 -31.50 -23.11 -4.59
C GLU A 662 -30.39 -22.25 -5.25
N MET A 663 -29.12 -22.66 -5.13
CA MET A 663 -28.01 -22.00 -5.81
C MET A 663 -28.18 -22.03 -7.34
N TYR A 664 -28.64 -23.16 -7.92
CA TYR A 664 -28.90 -23.27 -9.35
C TYR A 664 -30.01 -22.34 -9.81
N LYS A 665 -31.10 -22.17 -9.07
CA LYS A 665 -32.14 -21.19 -9.38
C LYS A 665 -31.60 -19.75 -9.43
N ILE A 666 -30.67 -19.42 -8.51
CA ILE A 666 -29.97 -18.11 -8.54
C ILE A 666 -29.14 -17.98 -9.81
N LEU A 667 -28.40 -19.04 -10.17
CA LEU A 667 -27.54 -19.06 -11.37
C LEU A 667 -28.34 -18.94 -12.65
N ASP A 668 -29.44 -19.67 -12.78
CA ASP A 668 -30.30 -19.63 -13.95
C ASP A 668 -30.89 -18.22 -14.18
N LYS A 669 -31.23 -17.51 -13.09
CA LYS A 669 -31.65 -16.12 -13.18
C LYS A 669 -30.50 -15.23 -13.68
N LEU A 670 -29.28 -15.34 -13.10
CA LEU A 670 -28.11 -14.55 -13.50
C LEU A 670 -27.72 -14.83 -14.97
N TYR A 671 -27.87 -16.05 -15.43
CA TYR A 671 -27.60 -16.44 -16.81
C TYR A 671 -28.64 -15.84 -17.77
N ASN A 672 -29.94 -15.95 -17.45
CA ASN A 672 -31.03 -15.36 -18.24
C ASN A 672 -30.91 -13.83 -18.31
N ASP A 673 -30.49 -13.18 -17.21
CA ASP A 673 -30.24 -11.74 -17.14
C ASP A 673 -28.90 -11.33 -17.80
N LYS A 674 -28.14 -12.29 -18.39
CA LYS A 674 -26.84 -12.11 -19.03
C LYS A 674 -25.77 -11.48 -18.11
N VAL A 675 -25.89 -11.69 -16.81
CA VAL A 675 -24.90 -11.25 -15.80
C VAL A 675 -23.70 -12.18 -15.82
N ILE A 676 -23.93 -13.48 -16.04
CA ILE A 676 -22.89 -14.50 -16.23
C ILE A 676 -23.06 -15.18 -17.60
N LEU A 677 -21.93 -15.61 -18.19
CA LEU A 677 -21.89 -16.37 -19.43
C LEU A 677 -21.65 -17.86 -19.16
N ASP A 678 -21.64 -18.68 -20.22
CA ASP A 678 -21.55 -20.15 -20.14
C ASP A 678 -20.47 -20.63 -19.18
N HIS A 679 -19.23 -20.13 -19.32
CA HIS A 679 -18.15 -20.56 -18.45
C HIS A 679 -18.25 -20.02 -17.01
N GLY A 680 -18.88 -18.86 -16.84
CA GLY A 680 -19.25 -18.37 -15.50
C GLY A 680 -20.25 -19.30 -14.81
N MET A 681 -21.16 -19.90 -15.58
CA MET A 681 -22.10 -20.90 -15.09
C MET A 681 -21.37 -22.18 -14.68
N ASP A 682 -20.40 -22.68 -15.48
CA ASP A 682 -19.62 -23.87 -15.13
C ASP A 682 -18.88 -23.67 -13.80
N VAL A 683 -18.18 -22.55 -13.64
CA VAL A 683 -17.44 -22.20 -12.42
C VAL A 683 -18.36 -22.13 -11.22
N ALA A 684 -19.51 -21.48 -11.36
CA ALA A 684 -20.44 -21.29 -10.26
C ALA A 684 -21.15 -22.60 -9.86
N ARG A 685 -21.39 -23.55 -10.82
CA ARG A 685 -21.90 -24.89 -10.52
C ARG A 685 -20.91 -25.73 -9.73
N GLU A 686 -19.62 -25.70 -10.08
CA GLU A 686 -18.57 -26.36 -9.29
C GLU A 686 -18.46 -25.78 -7.89
N LEU A 687 -18.55 -24.46 -7.74
CA LEU A 687 -18.61 -23.81 -6.43
C LEU A 687 -19.84 -24.26 -5.60
N ALA A 688 -21.01 -24.30 -6.23
CA ALA A 688 -22.24 -24.76 -5.59
C ALA A 688 -22.13 -26.23 -5.13
N PHE A 689 -21.50 -27.08 -5.94
CA PHE A 689 -21.27 -28.48 -5.60
C PHE A 689 -20.39 -28.63 -4.34
N VAL A 690 -19.30 -27.90 -4.27
CA VAL A 690 -18.41 -27.90 -3.09
C VAL A 690 -19.11 -27.37 -1.85
N LEU A 691 -19.75 -26.20 -1.96
CA LEU A 691 -20.38 -25.53 -0.82
C LEU A 691 -21.63 -26.26 -0.27
N SER A 692 -22.29 -27.04 -1.11
CA SER A 692 -23.39 -27.92 -0.67
C SER A 692 -22.87 -29.19 0.05
N GLY A 693 -21.55 -29.49 -0.02
CA GLY A 693 -20.96 -30.70 0.53
C GLY A 693 -20.97 -31.88 -0.43
N GLY A 694 -21.16 -31.63 -1.75
CA GLY A 694 -21.28 -32.68 -2.74
C GLY A 694 -22.57 -33.49 -2.56
N ASP A 695 -22.49 -34.82 -2.76
CA ASP A 695 -23.62 -35.73 -2.66
C ASP A 695 -23.82 -36.22 -1.21
N THR A 696 -24.24 -35.29 -0.36
CA THR A 696 -24.50 -35.49 1.08
C THR A 696 -25.89 -35.01 1.48
N SER A 697 -26.21 -35.11 2.78
CA SER A 697 -27.40 -34.56 3.40
C SER A 697 -27.11 -34.09 4.82
N VAL A 698 -28.01 -33.33 5.43
CA VAL A 698 -27.86 -32.82 6.81
C VAL A 698 -27.68 -33.91 7.88
N ASP A 699 -28.12 -35.12 7.59
CA ASP A 699 -28.00 -36.27 8.50
C ASP A 699 -26.63 -36.93 8.45
N LYS A 700 -25.82 -36.60 7.43
CA LYS A 700 -24.48 -37.14 7.24
C LYS A 700 -23.41 -36.14 7.66
N THR A 701 -22.42 -36.64 8.37
CA THR A 701 -21.24 -35.86 8.70
C THR A 701 -20.19 -35.98 7.59
N ILE A 702 -19.62 -34.86 7.16
CA ILE A 702 -18.51 -34.78 6.22
C ILE A 702 -17.28 -34.32 7.00
N THR A 703 -16.17 -34.98 6.78
CA THR A 703 -14.89 -34.59 7.35
C THR A 703 -14.26 -33.41 6.58
N GLU A 704 -13.33 -32.75 7.22
CA GLU A 704 -12.52 -31.69 6.57
C GLU A 704 -11.81 -32.21 5.32
N ASP A 705 -11.24 -33.42 5.39
CA ASP A 705 -10.52 -34.04 4.25
C ASP A 705 -11.46 -34.33 3.07
N GLN A 706 -12.71 -34.67 3.34
CA GLN A 706 -13.71 -34.85 2.27
C GLN A 706 -14.02 -33.52 1.59
N LEU A 707 -14.14 -32.40 2.33
CA LEU A 707 -14.30 -31.07 1.73
C LEU A 707 -13.07 -30.63 0.93
N PHE A 708 -11.87 -30.86 1.44
CA PHE A 708 -10.65 -30.62 0.68
C PHE A 708 -10.62 -31.40 -0.63
N GLN A 709 -11.08 -32.66 -0.62
CA GLN A 709 -11.15 -33.45 -1.85
C GLN A 709 -12.20 -32.90 -2.83
N LEU A 710 -13.34 -32.37 -2.37
CA LEU A 710 -14.31 -31.70 -3.22
C LEU A 710 -13.73 -30.44 -3.86
N GLU A 711 -13.07 -29.59 -3.07
CA GLU A 711 -12.38 -28.40 -3.56
C GLU A 711 -11.35 -28.75 -4.66
N LEU A 712 -10.50 -29.75 -4.40
CA LEU A 712 -9.49 -30.21 -5.34
C LEU A 712 -10.11 -30.72 -6.63
N ASN A 713 -11.10 -31.60 -6.56
CA ASN A 713 -11.73 -32.20 -7.75
C ASN A 713 -12.36 -31.12 -8.64
N SER A 714 -13.09 -30.17 -8.03
CA SER A 714 -13.72 -29.08 -8.78
C SER A 714 -12.71 -28.09 -9.33
N PHE A 715 -11.62 -27.80 -8.61
CA PHE A 715 -10.52 -26.99 -9.13
C PHE A 715 -9.85 -27.65 -10.33
N MET A 716 -9.54 -28.96 -10.25
CA MET A 716 -8.89 -29.71 -11.33
C MET A 716 -9.78 -29.74 -12.58
N LYS A 717 -11.07 -30.01 -12.41
CA LYS A 717 -12.04 -29.98 -13.52
C LYS A 717 -12.06 -28.62 -14.23
N LEU A 718 -11.96 -27.51 -13.49
CA LEU A 718 -11.96 -26.16 -14.07
C LEU A 718 -10.65 -25.81 -14.75
N ILE A 719 -9.48 -26.10 -14.15
CA ILE A 719 -8.18 -25.73 -14.71
C ILE A 719 -7.88 -26.46 -16.03
N GLU A 720 -8.44 -27.65 -16.23
CA GLU A 720 -8.33 -28.40 -17.47
C GLU A 720 -9.09 -27.76 -18.64
N THR A 721 -10.07 -26.87 -18.35
CA THR A 721 -10.85 -26.21 -19.39
C THR A 721 -10.03 -25.12 -20.10
N LYS A 722 -10.15 -25.06 -21.43
CA LYS A 722 -9.51 -23.99 -22.23
C LYS A 722 -10.01 -22.60 -21.84
N LYS A 723 -11.27 -22.46 -21.45
CA LYS A 723 -11.87 -21.18 -21.07
C LYS A 723 -11.27 -20.62 -19.78
N THR A 724 -11.04 -21.45 -18.74
CA THR A 724 -10.29 -21.05 -17.53
C THR A 724 -8.87 -20.62 -17.88
N GLN A 725 -8.14 -21.41 -18.67
CA GLN A 725 -6.78 -21.08 -19.09
C GLN A 725 -6.72 -19.75 -19.86
N GLN A 726 -7.71 -19.45 -20.70
CA GLN A 726 -7.83 -18.15 -21.38
C GLN A 726 -8.05 -17.01 -20.39
N ARG A 727 -8.92 -17.16 -19.38
CA ARG A 727 -9.12 -16.15 -18.31
C ARG A 727 -7.82 -15.87 -17.56
N ILE A 728 -7.10 -16.90 -17.16
CA ILE A 728 -5.83 -16.78 -16.45
C ILE A 728 -4.80 -16.04 -17.31
N LYS A 729 -4.60 -16.48 -18.56
CA LYS A 729 -3.65 -15.85 -19.50
C LYS A 729 -3.99 -14.38 -19.75
N HIS A 730 -5.26 -14.08 -19.95
CA HIS A 730 -5.70 -12.70 -20.14
C HIS A 730 -5.42 -11.83 -18.89
N THR A 731 -5.73 -12.35 -17.71
CA THR A 731 -5.47 -11.64 -16.46
C THR A 731 -3.98 -11.40 -16.24
N LEU A 732 -3.13 -12.41 -16.50
CA LEU A 732 -1.68 -12.26 -16.40
C LEU A 732 -1.12 -11.22 -17.39
N ALA A 733 -1.67 -11.17 -18.61
CA ALA A 733 -1.22 -10.24 -19.65
C ALA A 733 -1.72 -8.81 -19.43
N THR A 734 -2.95 -8.62 -18.95
CA THR A 734 -3.63 -7.32 -18.94
C THR A 734 -3.88 -6.76 -17.53
N GLY A 735 -3.83 -7.60 -16.51
CA GLY A 735 -4.27 -7.27 -15.15
C GLY A 735 -5.80 -7.08 -15.01
N LYS A 736 -6.58 -7.53 -16.00
CA LYS A 736 -8.05 -7.40 -16.02
C LYS A 736 -8.72 -8.76 -16.20
N PRO A 737 -9.91 -8.97 -15.64
CA PRO A 737 -10.67 -10.19 -15.86
C PRO A 737 -11.13 -10.30 -17.31
N LEU A 738 -11.23 -11.55 -17.80
CA LEU A 738 -11.90 -11.91 -19.05
C LEU A 738 -13.24 -12.57 -18.71
N VAL A 739 -14.29 -12.15 -19.40
CA VAL A 739 -15.61 -12.78 -19.34
C VAL A 739 -15.82 -13.54 -20.65
N ASN A 740 -16.00 -14.86 -20.59
CA ASN A 740 -16.13 -15.72 -21.73
C ASN A 740 -17.18 -16.84 -21.52
#